data_a9528d14bfc9d34ea83eaf9b3a3e5359
#
_entry.id   a9528d14bfc9d34ea83eaf9b3a3e5359
#
_cell.length_a   1.000
_cell.length_b   1.000
_cell.length_c   1.000
_cell.angle_alpha   90.00
_cell.angle_beta   90.00
_cell.angle_gamma   90.00
#
_symmetry.space_group_name_H-M   'P 1'
#
loop_
_entity.id
_entity.type
_entity.pdbx_description
1 polymer ?
#
loop_
_entity_poly.entity_id
_entity_poly.type
_entity_poly.pdbx_seq_one_letter_code
_entity_poly.pdbx_strand_id
1 'polypeptide(L)'
;MSAEAVAALYGSMSDRLAKARTKFGRGLTLAEKILVAHCHDFDSQEWERGKAILRLRVDRVSMQDATAQMALLQFLQSGRKRVAVPSTVHCDHLIRAQSGSAEDLARAIKENEEVYNFLRSVARKYGIGFWKPGSGIIHQVVLENYAFPGGLMIGADSHTPNGGGLGMLAIGVGGADCGETMAGLPWEVLHPKLVGVHLTGKLAGWTAPKDVITYLCTLLTVKGGTNKIVEYFGPGTESISATGKGTICNMGAELGATTSIFPFDSRMATYLRATDRASIAALAEQYRADLVADPEVEANPKAFYDEIVEINLDELEPHVVGPHSPDLGRPISKLAADVKTNGWPAQIKSALIGSCTNSSYEDMRRAAHIATQGLKAGLKAKTPFWISPGSERVFQTIKRDGIVDTFAKIGGTVLANACGPCIGQWKRSDVGPNETNTIVSSFNRNFPGRNDGSAATLSFITSPDIVTALALAGTLEFDPVHGTLPGADGRPIRLTAPEAEELPRDGFARGEEGYEAPAADPDSVQVEIPANSERLQVLGPFVAWDGVDFIDLPILVKTKGKTTTDHISPAGPWLRYRGHLDKISDNMFMGAVNAFTGETGKGVNPLTGAAGQPLSKVARELKAASLEWAVIGDDNYGEGSSREHAAMSPRYLGCVVVIVRSFARIHETNLKKQGILPLTFMDPRDYDRFEQGDRLSIVGLYALEPGKPVTVQIKKADGRVEEIQASHSMTREQIAWFKAGSALNAGQPLDPATGAKAHLGDVKLEPTDTRAKPRGNV
;
A
#
# COMPACT_ATOMS: atom_id res chain seq x y z
N MET A 1 16.18 8.87 -11.52
CA MET A 1 15.96 10.05 -12.43
C MET A 1 17.28 10.77 -12.54
N SER A 2 17.62 11.25 -13.73
CA SER A 2 18.87 11.98 -13.91
C SER A 2 18.77 13.39 -13.33
N ALA A 3 19.91 14.01 -13.00
CA ALA A 3 19.94 15.39 -12.52
C ALA A 3 19.35 16.37 -13.55
N GLU A 4 19.55 16.10 -14.85
CA GLU A 4 18.99 16.90 -15.93
C GLU A 4 17.45 16.87 -15.95
N ALA A 5 16.84 15.70 -15.71
CA ALA A 5 15.39 15.58 -15.64
C ALA A 5 14.82 16.31 -14.41
N VAL A 6 15.51 16.26 -13.27
CA VAL A 6 15.12 17.02 -12.06
C VAL A 6 15.27 18.52 -12.31
N ALA A 7 16.36 18.96 -12.95
CA ALA A 7 16.57 20.37 -13.29
C ALA A 7 15.47 20.89 -14.23
N ALA A 8 15.07 20.08 -15.23
CA ALA A 8 13.99 20.44 -16.15
C ALA A 8 12.64 20.56 -15.42
N LEU A 9 12.35 19.65 -14.48
CA LEU A 9 11.15 19.72 -13.65
C LEU A 9 11.14 21.03 -12.82
N TYR A 10 12.21 21.31 -12.08
CA TYR A 10 12.29 22.49 -11.22
C TYR A 10 12.22 23.79 -12.02
N GLY A 11 12.90 23.86 -13.19
CA GLY A 11 12.83 25.01 -14.09
C GLY A 11 11.41 25.32 -14.57
N SER A 12 10.64 24.27 -14.91
CA SER A 12 9.23 24.45 -15.33
C SER A 12 8.27 24.67 -14.15
N MET A 13 8.63 24.21 -12.96
CA MET A 13 7.83 24.31 -11.75
C MET A 13 7.60 25.76 -11.34
N SER A 14 8.66 26.57 -11.26
CA SER A 14 8.59 27.96 -10.83
C SER A 14 7.58 28.77 -11.65
N ASP A 15 7.56 28.62 -12.98
CA ASP A 15 6.62 29.30 -13.87
C ASP A 15 5.17 28.86 -13.61
N ARG A 16 4.96 27.55 -13.45
CA ARG A 16 3.63 26.99 -13.15
C ARG A 16 3.10 27.46 -11.80
N LEU A 17 3.97 27.53 -10.80
CA LEU A 17 3.60 28.02 -9.46
C LEU A 17 3.22 29.49 -9.46
N ALA A 18 3.93 30.33 -10.27
CA ALA A 18 3.57 31.73 -10.43
C ALA A 18 2.15 31.88 -11.04
N LYS A 19 1.83 31.10 -12.09
CA LYS A 19 0.48 31.06 -12.67
C LYS A 19 -0.56 30.60 -11.65
N ALA A 20 -0.25 29.56 -10.85
CA ALA A 20 -1.18 29.03 -9.84
C ALA A 20 -1.46 30.04 -8.74
N ARG A 21 -0.45 30.75 -8.23
CA ARG A 21 -0.65 31.83 -7.24
C ARG A 21 -1.57 32.92 -7.79
N THR A 22 -1.42 33.28 -9.06
CA THR A 22 -2.29 34.25 -9.74
C THR A 22 -3.73 33.72 -9.87
N LYS A 23 -3.89 32.46 -10.34
CA LYS A 23 -5.22 31.83 -10.52
C LYS A 23 -5.97 31.66 -9.20
N PHE A 24 -5.27 31.29 -8.12
CA PHE A 24 -5.88 31.02 -6.83
C PHE A 24 -5.95 32.27 -5.92
N GLY A 25 -5.23 33.34 -6.26
CA GLY A 25 -5.18 34.59 -5.48
C GLY A 25 -4.56 34.44 -4.09
N ARG A 26 -3.72 33.44 -3.86
CA ARG A 26 -3.09 33.12 -2.56
C ARG A 26 -1.81 32.32 -2.72
N GLY A 27 -1.07 32.20 -1.62
CA GLY A 27 0.04 31.27 -1.52
C GLY A 27 -0.39 29.80 -1.64
N LEU A 28 0.56 28.88 -1.73
CA LEU A 28 0.37 27.46 -1.96
C LEU A 28 1.03 26.64 -0.86
N THR A 29 0.36 25.56 -0.42
CA THR A 29 0.99 24.50 0.38
C THR A 29 2.00 23.74 -0.45
N LEU A 30 2.89 22.95 0.19
CA LEU A 30 3.84 22.13 -0.53
C LEU A 30 3.15 21.09 -1.42
N ALA A 31 2.11 20.43 -0.90
CA ALA A 31 1.35 19.46 -1.68
C ALA A 31 0.71 20.09 -2.91
N GLU A 32 0.11 21.29 -2.78
CA GLU A 32 -0.45 22.02 -3.93
C GLU A 32 0.61 22.37 -4.96
N LYS A 33 1.80 22.80 -4.53
CA LYS A 33 2.90 23.10 -5.45
C LYS A 33 3.26 21.91 -6.32
N ILE A 34 3.38 20.72 -5.72
CA ILE A 34 3.74 19.50 -6.46
C ILE A 34 2.59 19.07 -7.38
N LEU A 35 1.33 19.11 -6.92
CA LEU A 35 0.18 18.78 -7.76
C LEU A 35 0.07 19.71 -8.98
N VAL A 36 0.29 21.02 -8.78
CA VAL A 36 0.33 22.02 -9.87
C VAL A 36 1.45 21.74 -10.84
N ALA A 37 2.67 21.46 -10.33
CA ALA A 37 3.82 21.18 -11.18
C ALA A 37 3.61 19.96 -12.09
N HIS A 38 2.87 18.98 -11.63
CA HIS A 38 2.61 17.73 -12.36
C HIS A 38 1.24 17.69 -13.06
N CYS A 39 0.46 18.77 -13.01
CA CYS A 39 -0.82 18.81 -13.70
C CYS A 39 -0.65 18.63 -15.22
N HIS A 40 -1.47 17.74 -15.79
CA HIS A 40 -1.41 17.43 -17.22
C HIS A 40 -1.76 18.64 -18.09
N ASP A 41 -2.83 19.35 -17.72
CA ASP A 41 -3.29 20.57 -18.36
C ASP A 41 -3.83 21.53 -17.29
N PHE A 42 -2.99 22.48 -16.89
CA PHE A 42 -3.30 23.39 -15.78
C PHE A 42 -4.45 24.37 -16.12
N ASP A 43 -4.59 24.78 -17.35
CA ASP A 43 -5.52 25.82 -17.74
C ASP A 43 -6.96 25.31 -17.72
N SER A 44 -7.19 24.07 -18.16
CA SER A 44 -8.51 23.42 -18.16
C SER A 44 -8.83 22.68 -16.85
N GLN A 45 -7.84 22.50 -15.95
CA GLN A 45 -8.00 21.74 -14.72
C GLN A 45 -8.88 22.49 -13.70
N GLU A 46 -9.89 21.79 -13.19
CA GLU A 46 -10.65 22.20 -12.01
C GLU A 46 -9.88 21.84 -10.72
N TRP A 47 -9.95 22.74 -9.70
CA TRP A 47 -9.12 22.64 -8.51
C TRP A 47 -9.91 22.59 -7.20
N GLU A 48 -11.20 22.23 -7.23
CA GLU A 48 -11.99 22.10 -6.00
C GLU A 48 -11.61 20.81 -5.24
N ARG A 49 -11.05 20.97 -4.04
CA ARG A 49 -10.66 19.83 -3.19
C ARG A 49 -11.87 18.98 -2.81
N GLY A 50 -11.73 17.66 -2.89
CA GLY A 50 -12.80 16.70 -2.59
C GLY A 50 -13.84 16.54 -3.68
N LYS A 51 -13.74 17.27 -4.83
CA LYS A 51 -14.68 17.19 -5.94
C LYS A 51 -14.02 17.03 -7.31
N ALA A 52 -13.01 17.83 -7.60
CA ALA A 52 -12.33 17.79 -8.90
C ALA A 52 -11.49 16.50 -9.05
N ILE A 53 -11.43 15.97 -10.26
CA ILE A 53 -10.49 14.90 -10.61
C ILE A 53 -9.25 15.55 -11.21
N LEU A 54 -8.11 15.39 -10.56
CA LEU A 54 -6.83 15.83 -11.07
C LEU A 54 -6.29 14.82 -12.06
N ARG A 55 -5.74 15.31 -13.17
CA ARG A 55 -5.03 14.52 -14.17
C ARG A 55 -3.55 14.88 -14.08
N LEU A 56 -2.72 13.92 -13.68
CA LEU A 56 -1.33 14.16 -13.30
C LEU A 56 -0.36 13.36 -14.17
N ARG A 57 0.79 13.98 -14.49
CA ARG A 57 1.95 13.31 -15.09
C ARG A 57 2.91 12.93 -13.98
N VAL A 58 3.10 11.64 -13.75
CA VAL A 58 4.01 11.17 -12.72
C VAL A 58 5.45 11.05 -13.27
N ASP A 59 6.43 11.25 -12.40
CA ASP A 59 7.84 11.12 -12.76
C ASP A 59 8.30 9.67 -12.78
N ARG A 60 7.60 8.79 -12.03
CA ARG A 60 8.03 7.41 -11.85
C ARG A 60 6.91 6.48 -11.44
N VAL A 61 7.06 5.20 -11.83
CA VAL A 61 6.25 4.07 -11.34
C VAL A 61 7.17 3.08 -10.64
N SER A 62 6.78 2.61 -9.43
CA SER A 62 7.46 1.53 -8.72
C SER A 62 6.52 0.38 -8.41
N MET A 63 6.99 -0.86 -8.53
CA MET A 63 6.19 -2.06 -8.33
C MET A 63 6.99 -3.10 -7.56
N GLN A 64 6.35 -3.80 -6.63
CA GLN A 64 6.94 -4.95 -5.96
C GLN A 64 6.53 -6.25 -6.65
N ASP A 65 7.29 -7.34 -6.46
CA ASP A 65 7.18 -8.59 -7.23
C ASP A 65 5.82 -9.31 -7.15
N ALA A 66 5.06 -9.14 -6.06
CA ALA A 66 3.74 -9.76 -5.96
C ALA A 66 2.68 -9.02 -6.80
N THR A 67 2.69 -7.67 -6.80
CA THR A 67 1.72 -6.85 -7.55
C THR A 67 2.16 -6.58 -8.99
N ALA A 68 3.47 -6.52 -9.24
CA ALA A 68 4.03 -6.31 -10.58
C ALA A 68 3.61 -7.40 -11.58
N GLN A 69 3.40 -8.64 -11.13
CA GLN A 69 2.96 -9.73 -12.00
C GLN A 69 1.70 -9.33 -12.77
N MET A 70 0.66 -8.95 -12.05
CA MET A 70 -0.62 -8.58 -12.66
C MET A 70 -0.54 -7.21 -13.36
N ALA A 71 0.16 -6.23 -12.80
CA ALA A 71 0.35 -4.91 -13.41
C ALA A 71 1.03 -5.01 -14.77
N LEU A 72 2.08 -5.84 -14.89
CA LEU A 72 2.79 -6.06 -16.15
C LEU A 72 1.97 -6.88 -17.14
N LEU A 73 1.24 -7.91 -16.69
CA LEU A 73 0.31 -8.66 -17.55
C LEU A 73 -0.77 -7.74 -18.14
N GLN A 74 -1.27 -6.77 -17.36
CA GLN A 74 -2.18 -5.73 -17.85
C GLN A 74 -1.46 -4.76 -18.80
N PHE A 75 -0.24 -4.30 -18.48
CA PHE A 75 0.54 -3.44 -19.36
C PHE A 75 0.77 -4.06 -20.73
N LEU A 76 1.07 -5.37 -20.78
CA LEU A 76 1.26 -6.12 -22.05
C LEU A 76 0.05 -6.00 -22.98
N GLN A 77 -1.16 -5.87 -22.44
CA GLN A 77 -2.38 -5.68 -23.27
C GLN A 77 -2.41 -4.32 -23.99
N SER A 78 -1.60 -3.35 -23.54
CA SER A 78 -1.56 -2.02 -24.17
C SER A 78 -0.89 -1.98 -25.55
N GLY A 79 -0.17 -3.04 -25.94
CA GLY A 79 0.59 -3.11 -27.20
C GLY A 79 1.75 -2.13 -27.32
N ARG A 80 2.15 -1.46 -26.23
CA ARG A 80 3.27 -0.51 -26.23
C ARG A 80 4.61 -1.25 -26.32
N LYS A 81 5.54 -0.70 -27.09
CA LYS A 81 6.91 -1.24 -27.21
C LYS A 81 7.82 -0.89 -26.04
N ARG A 82 7.53 0.18 -25.30
CA ARG A 82 8.28 0.63 -24.11
C ARG A 82 7.34 1.37 -23.16
N VAL A 83 7.70 1.38 -21.90
CA VAL A 83 7.03 2.23 -20.91
C VAL A 83 7.27 3.71 -21.21
N ALA A 84 6.22 4.50 -21.01
CA ALA A 84 6.27 5.95 -21.23
C ALA A 84 6.87 6.72 -20.04
N VAL A 85 6.93 6.08 -18.87
CA VAL A 85 7.39 6.67 -17.61
C VAL A 85 8.48 5.78 -17.02
N PRO A 86 9.58 6.33 -16.48
CA PRO A 86 10.58 5.56 -15.76
C PRO A 86 9.95 4.64 -14.73
N SER A 87 10.21 3.36 -14.84
CA SER A 87 9.55 2.32 -14.02
C SER A 87 10.54 1.32 -13.46
N THR A 88 10.25 0.77 -12.29
CA THR A 88 11.07 -0.29 -11.67
C THR A 88 10.23 -1.38 -11.05
N VAL A 89 10.77 -2.60 -11.06
CA VAL A 89 10.27 -3.77 -10.34
C VAL A 89 11.27 -4.16 -9.26
N HIS A 90 10.78 -4.49 -8.06
CA HIS A 90 11.58 -4.83 -6.87
C HIS A 90 11.12 -6.17 -6.32
N CYS A 91 12.06 -7.09 -6.09
CA CYS A 91 11.73 -8.47 -5.66
C CYS A 91 11.93 -8.64 -4.16
N ASP A 92 10.94 -8.24 -3.35
CA ASP A 92 11.01 -8.20 -1.90
C ASP A 92 9.79 -8.80 -1.16
N HIS A 93 8.71 -9.14 -1.85
CA HIS A 93 7.48 -9.65 -1.22
C HIS A 93 7.33 -11.17 -1.24
N LEU A 94 8.03 -11.89 -2.13
CA LEU A 94 7.91 -13.34 -2.27
C LEU A 94 8.93 -14.12 -1.43
N ILE A 95 9.76 -13.46 -0.64
CA ILE A 95 10.77 -14.08 0.21
C ILE A 95 10.14 -14.39 1.58
N ARG A 96 10.03 -15.69 1.88
CA ARG A 96 9.42 -16.16 3.14
C ARG A 96 10.48 -16.37 4.22
N ALA A 97 10.32 -15.68 5.35
CA ALA A 97 11.17 -15.82 6.53
C ALA A 97 10.92 -17.16 7.24
N GLN A 98 11.97 -17.88 7.55
CA GLN A 98 11.92 -19.15 8.26
C GLN A 98 13.22 -19.46 9.00
N SER A 99 14.37 -19.39 8.34
CA SER A 99 15.65 -19.89 8.84
C SER A 99 16.70 -18.80 9.02
N GLY A 100 16.63 -17.75 8.20
CA GLY A 100 17.61 -16.67 8.14
C GLY A 100 17.92 -16.25 6.70
N SER A 101 18.71 -15.18 6.56
CA SER A 101 18.89 -14.46 5.30
C SER A 101 19.26 -15.35 4.11
N ALA A 102 20.38 -16.07 4.20
CA ALA A 102 20.93 -16.82 3.06
C ALA A 102 20.04 -17.99 2.61
N GLU A 103 19.54 -18.77 3.57
CA GLU A 103 18.69 -19.93 3.27
C GLU A 103 17.32 -19.52 2.74
N ASP A 104 16.73 -18.49 3.33
CA ASP A 104 15.43 -17.97 2.94
C ASP A 104 15.48 -17.36 1.53
N LEU A 105 16.54 -16.63 1.20
CA LEU A 105 16.75 -16.06 -0.12
C LEU A 105 16.97 -17.15 -1.18
N ALA A 106 17.83 -18.14 -0.92
CA ALA A 106 18.11 -19.24 -1.85
C ALA A 106 16.84 -20.05 -2.14
N ARG A 107 16.02 -20.32 -1.10
CA ARG A 107 14.74 -20.98 -1.23
C ARG A 107 13.77 -20.16 -2.08
N ALA A 108 13.64 -18.84 -1.82
CA ALA A 108 12.75 -17.95 -2.56
C ALA A 108 13.10 -17.87 -4.05
N ILE A 109 14.39 -17.78 -4.39
CA ILE A 109 14.86 -17.76 -5.79
C ILE A 109 14.42 -19.04 -6.50
N LYS A 110 14.59 -20.20 -5.87
CA LYS A 110 14.21 -21.49 -6.45
C LYS A 110 12.68 -21.64 -6.56
N GLU A 111 11.93 -21.31 -5.51
CA GLU A 111 10.47 -21.46 -5.48
C GLU A 111 9.74 -20.48 -6.41
N ASN A 112 10.36 -19.33 -6.71
CA ASN A 112 9.75 -18.26 -7.51
C ASN A 112 10.49 -18.00 -8.84
N GLU A 113 11.33 -18.92 -9.29
CA GLU A 113 12.15 -18.78 -10.51
C GLU A 113 11.30 -18.34 -11.72
N GLU A 114 10.18 -18.99 -11.94
CA GLU A 114 9.25 -18.67 -13.03
C GLU A 114 8.77 -17.22 -12.99
N VAL A 115 8.38 -16.73 -11.80
CA VAL A 115 7.89 -15.36 -11.63
C VAL A 115 9.02 -14.36 -11.79
N TYR A 116 10.19 -14.62 -11.22
CA TYR A 116 11.34 -13.73 -11.35
C TYR A 116 11.83 -13.66 -12.81
N ASN A 117 11.83 -14.76 -13.55
CA ASN A 117 12.17 -14.79 -14.98
C ASN A 117 11.15 -13.99 -15.81
N PHE A 118 9.86 -14.15 -15.54
CA PHE A 118 8.82 -13.33 -16.17
C PHE A 118 9.04 -11.83 -15.91
N LEU A 119 9.16 -11.42 -14.66
CA LEU A 119 9.36 -10.02 -14.28
C LEU A 119 10.62 -9.43 -14.90
N ARG A 120 11.73 -10.19 -14.87
CA ARG A 120 13.02 -9.81 -15.48
C ARG A 120 12.91 -9.66 -17.00
N SER A 121 12.30 -10.63 -17.69
CA SER A 121 12.18 -10.60 -19.15
C SER A 121 11.32 -9.44 -19.63
N VAL A 122 10.18 -9.17 -18.95
CA VAL A 122 9.35 -8.00 -19.24
C VAL A 122 10.12 -6.71 -18.94
N ALA A 123 10.79 -6.61 -17.80
CA ALA A 123 11.56 -5.44 -17.44
C ALA A 123 12.64 -5.11 -18.49
N ARG A 124 13.41 -6.12 -18.89
CA ARG A 124 14.46 -5.98 -19.92
C ARG A 124 13.90 -5.56 -21.28
N LYS A 125 12.75 -6.13 -21.68
CA LYS A 125 12.13 -5.86 -22.99
C LYS A 125 11.52 -4.46 -23.06
N TYR A 126 10.82 -4.03 -22.01
CA TYR A 126 9.98 -2.83 -22.09
C TYR A 126 10.60 -1.58 -21.45
N GLY A 127 11.88 -1.62 -21.07
CA GLY A 127 12.58 -0.44 -20.55
C GLY A 127 12.37 -0.18 -19.08
N ILE A 128 12.10 -1.22 -18.29
CA ILE A 128 11.88 -1.19 -16.84
C ILE A 128 13.14 -1.63 -16.11
N GLY A 129 13.55 -0.93 -15.05
CA GLY A 129 14.63 -1.38 -14.19
C GLY A 129 14.21 -2.55 -13.32
N PHE A 130 15.09 -3.50 -13.07
CA PHE A 130 14.80 -4.69 -12.28
C PHE A 130 15.74 -4.83 -11.09
N TRP A 131 15.18 -4.89 -9.88
CA TRP A 131 15.91 -5.14 -8.65
C TRP A 131 15.71 -6.59 -8.22
N LYS A 132 16.80 -7.35 -8.19
CA LYS A 132 16.82 -8.79 -7.89
C LYS A 132 16.33 -9.09 -6.47
N PRO A 133 15.89 -10.34 -6.20
CA PRO A 133 15.66 -10.80 -4.83
C PRO A 133 16.91 -10.59 -3.96
N GLY A 134 16.70 -10.07 -2.75
CA GLY A 134 17.78 -9.76 -1.81
C GLY A 134 18.36 -8.35 -1.91
N SER A 135 18.02 -7.57 -2.95
CA SER A 135 18.50 -6.19 -3.11
C SER A 135 18.00 -5.25 -2.03
N GLY A 136 16.79 -5.48 -1.53
CA GLY A 136 16.18 -4.68 -0.47
C GLY A 136 14.68 -4.55 -0.59
N ILE A 137 14.10 -3.98 0.45
CA ILE A 137 12.67 -3.65 0.52
C ILE A 137 12.41 -2.47 -0.42
N ILE A 138 11.40 -2.59 -1.29
CA ILE A 138 11.09 -1.61 -2.34
C ILE A 138 11.20 -0.16 -1.87
N HIS A 139 10.56 0.21 -0.77
CA HIS A 139 10.48 1.61 -0.34
C HIS A 139 11.80 2.14 0.21
N GLN A 140 12.67 1.28 0.75
CA GLN A 140 14.03 1.64 1.14
C GLN A 140 14.92 1.83 -0.09
N VAL A 141 14.84 0.92 -1.06
CA VAL A 141 15.57 1.02 -2.33
C VAL A 141 15.13 2.27 -3.10
N VAL A 142 13.83 2.58 -3.11
CA VAL A 142 13.29 3.81 -3.73
C VAL A 142 13.81 5.06 -3.03
N LEU A 143 13.83 5.08 -1.70
CA LEU A 143 14.34 6.21 -0.92
C LEU A 143 15.83 6.45 -1.20
N GLU A 144 16.62 5.38 -1.27
CA GLU A 144 18.07 5.43 -1.52
C GLU A 144 18.46 5.84 -2.95
N ASN A 145 17.61 5.57 -3.96
CA ASN A 145 18.02 5.67 -5.36
C ASN A 145 17.13 6.60 -6.22
N TYR A 146 15.86 6.82 -5.84
CA TYR A 146 14.90 7.41 -6.76
C TYR A 146 14.11 8.60 -6.21
N ALA A 147 13.74 8.58 -4.94
CA ALA A 147 12.97 9.67 -4.34
C ALA A 147 13.78 10.96 -4.30
N PHE A 148 13.13 12.07 -4.59
CA PHE A 148 13.73 13.41 -4.58
C PHE A 148 12.68 14.46 -4.24
N PRO A 149 13.08 15.63 -3.67
CA PRO A 149 12.14 16.68 -3.28
C PRO A 149 11.34 17.22 -4.47
N GLY A 150 10.05 17.42 -4.29
CA GLY A 150 9.18 17.99 -5.32
C GLY A 150 8.74 17.03 -6.42
N GLY A 151 9.17 15.77 -6.42
CA GLY A 151 8.74 14.75 -7.38
C GLY A 151 7.34 14.19 -7.09
N LEU A 152 6.76 13.52 -8.08
CA LEU A 152 5.50 12.79 -7.99
C LEU A 152 5.69 11.36 -8.46
N MET A 153 5.37 10.38 -7.63
CA MET A 153 5.50 8.97 -7.94
C MET A 153 4.22 8.20 -7.59
N ILE A 154 3.87 7.20 -8.39
CA ILE A 154 2.91 6.18 -7.99
C ILE A 154 3.58 4.82 -7.84
N GLY A 155 3.03 3.99 -6.97
CA GLY A 155 3.57 2.64 -6.76
C GLY A 155 2.48 1.61 -6.47
N ALA A 156 2.66 0.41 -6.98
CA ALA A 156 1.74 -0.70 -6.75
C ALA A 156 1.90 -1.32 -5.35
N ASP A 157 2.13 -0.47 -4.37
CA ASP A 157 2.18 -0.82 -2.94
C ASP A 157 1.65 0.33 -2.08
N SER A 158 0.91 0.00 -1.01
CA SER A 158 0.27 0.99 -0.14
C SER A 158 1.25 1.83 0.68
N HIS A 159 2.50 1.37 0.88
CA HIS A 159 3.54 2.09 1.62
C HIS A 159 4.48 2.92 0.72
N THR A 160 4.13 3.10 -0.56
CA THR A 160 4.78 4.05 -1.47
C THR A 160 4.97 5.45 -0.84
N PRO A 161 4.05 5.96 0.03
CA PRO A 161 4.22 7.24 0.74
C PRO A 161 5.51 7.41 1.52
N ASN A 162 6.29 6.36 1.76
CA ASN A 162 7.65 6.43 2.31
C ASN A 162 8.54 7.48 1.60
N GLY A 163 8.35 7.68 0.30
CA GLY A 163 9.06 8.70 -0.49
C GLY A 163 8.83 10.14 -0.01
N GLY A 164 7.76 10.39 0.74
CA GLY A 164 7.48 11.69 1.37
C GLY A 164 8.55 12.12 2.39
N GLY A 165 9.35 11.17 2.89
CA GLY A 165 10.53 11.43 3.72
C GLY A 165 11.64 12.21 3.01
N LEU A 166 11.63 12.25 1.69
CA LEU A 166 12.47 13.11 0.85
C LEU A 166 11.67 14.18 0.11
N GLY A 167 10.50 14.57 0.61
CA GLY A 167 9.71 15.65 0.02
C GLY A 167 9.09 15.31 -1.35
N MET A 168 8.81 14.03 -1.62
CA MET A 168 8.17 13.55 -2.83
C MET A 168 6.70 13.19 -2.55
N LEU A 169 5.77 13.61 -3.38
CA LEU A 169 4.42 13.04 -3.34
C LEU A 169 4.47 11.63 -3.94
N ALA A 170 4.59 10.65 -3.08
CA ALA A 170 4.64 9.25 -3.44
C ALA A 170 3.34 8.55 -3.00
N ILE A 171 2.62 7.93 -3.93
CA ILE A 171 1.23 7.53 -3.72
C ILE A 171 1.05 6.05 -4.05
N GLY A 172 0.46 5.31 -3.10
CA GLY A 172 0.08 3.92 -3.30
C GLY A 172 -1.18 3.79 -4.17
N VAL A 173 -1.10 2.95 -5.21
CA VAL A 173 -2.16 2.74 -6.19
C VAL A 173 -2.35 1.25 -6.51
N GLY A 174 -3.36 0.92 -7.32
CA GLY A 174 -3.54 -0.43 -7.86
C GLY A 174 -2.65 -0.71 -9.07
N GLY A 175 -2.49 -1.99 -9.41
CA GLY A 175 -1.69 -2.41 -10.57
C GLY A 175 -2.18 -1.83 -11.89
N ALA A 176 -3.49 -1.63 -12.05
CA ALA A 176 -4.07 -1.01 -13.24
C ALA A 176 -3.59 0.44 -13.43
N ASP A 177 -3.52 1.25 -12.36
CA ASP A 177 -2.96 2.61 -12.42
C ASP A 177 -1.53 2.61 -12.94
N CYS A 178 -0.72 1.66 -12.45
CA CYS A 178 0.66 1.48 -12.92
C CYS A 178 0.70 1.12 -14.40
N GLY A 179 -0.12 0.15 -14.84
CA GLY A 179 -0.19 -0.29 -16.24
C GLY A 179 -0.55 0.84 -17.20
N GLU A 180 -1.58 1.61 -16.87
CA GLU A 180 -2.04 2.74 -17.68
C GLU A 180 -1.02 3.87 -17.73
N THR A 181 -0.42 4.22 -16.59
CA THR A 181 0.63 5.24 -16.53
C THR A 181 1.87 4.83 -17.32
N MET A 182 2.28 3.56 -17.20
CA MET A 182 3.36 3.01 -18.04
C MET A 182 3.00 3.04 -19.54
N ALA A 183 1.71 2.90 -19.87
CA ALA A 183 1.23 3.06 -21.25
C ALA A 183 1.14 4.53 -21.71
N GLY A 184 1.41 5.51 -20.83
CA GLY A 184 1.48 6.94 -21.17
C GLY A 184 0.20 7.73 -20.90
N LEU A 185 -0.77 7.15 -20.23
CA LEU A 185 -1.97 7.86 -19.79
C LEU A 185 -1.66 8.71 -18.53
N PRO A 186 -2.25 9.91 -18.38
CA PRO A 186 -2.14 10.66 -17.15
C PRO A 186 -2.84 9.89 -16.02
N TRP A 187 -2.24 9.94 -14.83
CA TRP A 187 -2.84 9.34 -13.65
C TRP A 187 -3.95 10.24 -13.11
N GLU A 188 -5.10 9.65 -12.78
CA GLU A 188 -6.26 10.38 -12.27
C GLU A 188 -6.45 10.14 -10.77
N VAL A 189 -6.72 11.23 -10.05
CA VAL A 189 -7.01 11.18 -8.61
C VAL A 189 -8.05 12.24 -8.23
N LEU A 190 -9.00 11.89 -7.33
CA LEU A 190 -9.85 12.90 -6.69
C LEU A 190 -8.94 13.88 -5.94
N HIS A 191 -9.09 15.19 -6.21
CA HIS A 191 -8.27 16.23 -5.59
C HIS A 191 -8.34 16.09 -4.06
N PRO A 192 -7.25 15.64 -3.39
CA PRO A 192 -7.29 15.35 -1.97
C PRO A 192 -7.49 16.63 -1.15
N LYS A 193 -8.20 16.52 -0.03
CA LYS A 193 -8.16 17.53 1.02
C LYS A 193 -6.81 17.49 1.72
N LEU A 194 -6.49 18.50 2.52
CA LEU A 194 -5.22 18.62 3.20
C LEU A 194 -5.38 18.59 4.72
N VAL A 195 -4.61 17.71 5.38
CA VAL A 195 -4.40 17.75 6.82
C VAL A 195 -3.01 18.34 7.07
N GLY A 196 -2.97 19.47 7.74
CA GLY A 196 -1.72 20.05 8.21
C GLY A 196 -1.36 19.49 9.60
N VAL A 197 -0.19 18.86 9.73
CA VAL A 197 0.34 18.41 11.03
C VAL A 197 1.45 19.35 11.46
N HIS A 198 1.15 20.18 12.44
CA HIS A 198 2.09 21.16 12.98
C HIS A 198 2.94 20.50 14.06
N LEU A 199 4.24 20.39 13.80
CA LEU A 199 5.21 19.81 14.72
C LEU A 199 6.00 20.93 15.41
N THR A 200 5.95 20.95 16.74
CA THR A 200 6.76 21.83 17.58
C THR A 200 7.70 21.02 18.47
N GLY A 201 8.66 21.67 19.13
CA GLY A 201 9.66 20.98 19.93
C GLY A 201 10.61 20.12 19.09
N LYS A 202 11.20 19.09 19.68
CA LYS A 202 12.14 18.18 19.03
C LYS A 202 12.08 16.78 19.64
N LEU A 203 12.31 15.76 18.80
CA LEU A 203 12.47 14.40 19.30
C LEU A 203 13.73 14.26 20.15
N ALA A 204 13.60 13.63 21.30
CA ALA A 204 14.70 13.39 22.23
C ALA A 204 14.53 12.10 23.04
N GLY A 205 15.63 11.56 23.52
CA GLY A 205 15.63 10.40 24.42
C GLY A 205 15.08 9.13 23.77
N TRP A 206 14.10 8.51 24.40
CA TRP A 206 13.45 7.30 23.93
C TRP A 206 12.47 7.53 22.80
N THR A 207 12.02 8.76 22.58
CA THR A 207 11.05 9.08 21.53
C THR A 207 11.68 8.99 20.14
N ALA A 208 11.04 8.26 19.26
CA ALA A 208 11.48 7.99 17.90
C ALA A 208 10.48 8.56 16.86
N PRO A 209 10.88 8.73 15.60
CA PRO A 209 9.94 9.10 14.53
C PRO A 209 8.69 8.22 14.47
N LYS A 210 8.81 6.92 14.78
CA LYS A 210 7.70 5.99 14.89
C LYS A 210 6.61 6.49 15.84
N ASP A 211 6.97 7.10 16.94
CA ASP A 211 6.02 7.55 17.96
C ASP A 211 5.15 8.71 17.46
N VAL A 212 5.66 9.54 16.57
CA VAL A 212 4.89 10.61 15.92
C VAL A 212 3.70 10.02 15.14
N ILE A 213 3.97 9.03 14.30
CA ILE A 213 2.92 8.45 13.45
C ILE A 213 1.98 7.52 14.22
N THR A 214 2.47 6.75 15.20
CA THR A 214 1.61 5.91 16.03
C THR A 214 0.69 6.76 16.91
N TYR A 215 1.17 7.90 17.41
CA TYR A 215 0.34 8.87 18.11
C TYR A 215 -0.69 9.50 17.16
N LEU A 216 -0.29 9.91 15.95
CA LEU A 216 -1.21 10.45 14.94
C LEU A 216 -2.29 9.44 14.54
N CYS A 217 -1.95 8.15 14.41
CA CYS A 217 -2.92 7.08 14.18
C CYS A 217 -3.98 7.01 15.29
N THR A 218 -3.58 7.25 16.53
CA THR A 218 -4.51 7.29 17.68
C THR A 218 -5.47 8.49 17.59
N LEU A 219 -4.98 9.65 17.09
CA LEU A 219 -5.79 10.87 16.98
C LEU A 219 -6.76 10.82 15.79
N LEU A 220 -6.26 10.45 14.61
CA LEU A 220 -7.03 10.48 13.36
C LEU A 220 -7.76 9.17 13.05
N THR A 221 -7.39 8.08 13.70
CA THR A 221 -7.84 6.72 13.42
C THR A 221 -7.50 6.24 12.00
N VAL A 222 -7.83 5.00 11.67
CA VAL A 222 -7.57 4.40 10.34
C VAL A 222 -8.37 5.01 9.19
N LYS A 223 -9.29 5.94 9.46
CA LYS A 223 -10.17 6.59 8.47
C LYS A 223 -9.91 8.09 8.32
N GLY A 224 -9.24 8.72 9.27
CA GLY A 224 -9.11 10.18 9.35
C GLY A 224 -8.37 10.81 8.17
N GLY A 225 -7.48 10.06 7.52
CA GLY A 225 -6.74 10.49 6.33
C GLY A 225 -7.40 10.18 4.99
N THR A 226 -8.58 9.53 4.97
CA THR A 226 -9.22 9.10 3.72
C THR A 226 -9.43 10.26 2.76
N ASN A 227 -8.93 10.13 1.52
CA ASN A 227 -8.94 11.17 0.49
C ASN A 227 -8.27 12.49 0.91
N LYS A 228 -7.26 12.40 1.79
CA LYS A 228 -6.49 13.57 2.24
C LYS A 228 -4.99 13.33 2.02
N ILE A 229 -4.24 14.41 1.82
CA ILE A 229 -2.78 14.43 1.93
C ILE A 229 -2.44 14.97 3.32
N VAL A 230 -1.54 14.29 4.02
CA VAL A 230 -1.00 14.74 5.30
C VAL A 230 0.30 15.50 5.03
N GLU A 231 0.29 16.80 5.24
CA GLU A 231 1.45 17.68 5.08
C GLU A 231 1.98 18.11 6.46
N TYR A 232 3.21 17.75 6.75
CA TYR A 232 3.88 18.12 7.98
C TYR A 232 4.55 19.48 7.85
N PHE A 233 4.47 20.31 8.87
CA PHE A 233 5.07 21.64 8.89
C PHE A 233 5.46 22.07 10.32
N GLY A 234 6.11 23.20 10.45
CA GLY A 234 6.57 23.74 11.72
C GLY A 234 8.00 23.34 12.08
N PRO A 235 8.58 23.98 13.12
CA PRO A 235 10.01 23.85 13.46
C PRO A 235 10.41 22.43 13.90
N GLY A 236 9.48 21.65 14.43
CA GLY A 236 9.73 20.27 14.85
C GLY A 236 10.16 19.36 13.71
N THR A 237 9.80 19.67 12.45
CA THR A 237 10.18 18.89 11.27
C THR A 237 11.70 18.81 11.09
N GLU A 238 12.44 19.86 11.46
CA GLU A 238 13.90 19.93 11.32
C GLU A 238 14.65 19.01 12.30
N SER A 239 13.99 18.56 13.37
CA SER A 239 14.58 17.62 14.33
C SER A 239 14.57 16.17 13.87
N ILE A 240 13.86 15.85 12.79
CA ILE A 240 13.63 14.48 12.32
C ILE A 240 14.53 14.19 11.10
N SER A 241 15.22 13.05 11.11
CA SER A 241 16.05 12.60 9.99
C SER A 241 15.23 12.34 8.72
N ALA A 242 15.88 12.28 7.56
CA ALA A 242 15.21 11.94 6.31
C ALA A 242 14.56 10.54 6.36
N THR A 243 15.24 9.55 6.94
CA THR A 243 14.70 8.20 7.12
C THR A 243 13.58 8.17 8.16
N GLY A 244 13.68 8.98 9.23
CA GLY A 244 12.61 9.16 10.21
C GLY A 244 11.34 9.79 9.62
N LYS A 245 11.49 10.79 8.76
CA LYS A 245 10.37 11.35 7.98
C LYS A 245 9.77 10.28 7.05
N GLY A 246 10.62 9.44 6.46
CA GLY A 246 10.19 8.28 5.68
C GLY A 246 9.32 7.33 6.50
N THR A 247 9.72 6.98 7.73
CA THR A 247 8.93 6.18 8.67
C THR A 247 7.54 6.77 8.92
N ILE A 248 7.48 8.09 9.17
CA ILE A 248 6.24 8.80 9.45
C ILE A 248 5.31 8.76 8.22
N CYS A 249 5.83 9.11 7.05
CA CYS A 249 5.07 9.08 5.80
C CYS A 249 4.63 7.66 5.41
N ASN A 250 5.49 6.67 5.59
CA ASN A 250 5.21 5.26 5.32
C ASN A 250 3.95 4.79 6.05
N MET A 251 3.90 4.98 7.37
CA MET A 251 2.77 4.54 8.18
C MET A 251 1.57 5.49 8.09
N GLY A 252 1.69 6.61 7.39
CA GLY A 252 0.55 7.44 6.98
C GLY A 252 -0.48 6.70 6.13
N ALA A 253 -0.08 5.61 5.47
CA ALA A 253 -0.98 4.69 4.78
C ALA A 253 -2.03 4.09 5.73
N GLU A 254 -1.70 3.91 7.01
CA GLU A 254 -2.61 3.34 8.02
C GLU A 254 -3.70 4.33 8.48
N LEU A 255 -3.56 5.61 8.15
CA LEU A 255 -4.62 6.62 8.32
C LEU A 255 -5.66 6.58 7.18
N GLY A 256 -5.46 5.75 6.15
CA GLY A 256 -6.20 5.79 4.91
C GLY A 256 -5.82 6.99 4.02
N ALA A 257 -4.74 7.70 4.33
CA ALA A 257 -4.30 8.88 3.60
C ALA A 257 -3.93 8.55 2.15
N THR A 258 -4.16 9.51 1.26
CA THR A 258 -3.69 9.44 -0.13
C THR A 258 -2.17 9.38 -0.16
N THR A 259 -1.52 10.26 0.59
CA THR A 259 -0.07 10.27 0.86
C THR A 259 0.26 11.20 2.03
N SER A 260 1.54 11.24 2.38
CA SER A 260 2.10 12.14 3.40
C SER A 260 3.38 12.76 2.87
N ILE A 261 3.71 13.97 3.32
CA ILE A 261 4.88 14.70 2.83
C ILE A 261 5.48 15.61 3.89
N PHE A 262 6.81 15.75 3.86
CA PHE A 262 7.60 16.74 4.61
C PHE A 262 8.20 17.78 3.67
N PRO A 263 8.38 19.03 4.14
CA PRO A 263 9.08 20.06 3.38
C PRO A 263 10.58 19.73 3.26
N PHE A 264 11.20 20.19 2.18
CA PHE A 264 12.64 20.04 1.97
C PHE A 264 13.46 20.76 3.04
N ASP A 265 14.45 20.06 3.58
CA ASP A 265 15.38 20.60 4.56
C ASP A 265 16.83 20.12 4.37
N SER A 266 17.72 20.57 5.25
CA SER A 266 19.15 20.22 5.21
C SER A 266 19.42 18.73 5.46
N ARG A 267 18.58 18.04 6.24
CA ARG A 267 18.74 16.59 6.51
C ARG A 267 18.43 15.77 5.26
N MET A 268 17.43 16.18 4.47
CA MET A 268 17.17 15.57 3.16
C MET A 268 18.33 15.78 2.19
N ALA A 269 18.92 16.98 2.15
CA ALA A 269 20.10 17.26 1.34
C ALA A 269 21.30 16.40 1.76
N THR A 270 21.52 16.23 3.06
CA THR A 270 22.59 15.38 3.60
C THR A 270 22.37 13.91 3.22
N TYR A 271 21.15 13.40 3.34
CA TYR A 271 20.81 12.04 2.94
C TYR A 271 21.02 11.80 1.43
N LEU A 272 20.61 12.75 0.59
CA LEU A 272 20.84 12.70 -0.86
C LEU A 272 22.33 12.63 -1.19
N ARG A 273 23.17 13.41 -0.51
CA ARG A 273 24.64 13.33 -0.67
C ARG A 273 25.20 12.00 -0.20
N ALA A 274 24.74 11.49 0.93
CA ALA A 274 25.17 10.20 1.48
C ALA A 274 24.77 9.01 0.59
N THR A 275 23.75 9.18 -0.26
CA THR A 275 23.25 8.17 -1.21
C THR A 275 23.63 8.46 -2.66
N ASP A 276 24.80 9.08 -2.90
CA ASP A 276 25.41 9.34 -4.22
C ASP A 276 24.59 10.28 -5.12
N ARG A 277 23.72 11.14 -4.56
CA ARG A 277 22.84 12.08 -5.29
C ARG A 277 23.13 13.54 -4.97
N ALA A 278 24.42 13.89 -4.85
CA ALA A 278 24.85 15.24 -4.52
C ALA A 278 24.37 16.32 -5.51
N SER A 279 24.28 15.99 -6.80
CA SER A 279 23.74 16.91 -7.82
C SER A 279 22.26 17.22 -7.61
N ILE A 280 21.46 16.25 -7.19
CA ILE A 280 20.04 16.44 -6.86
C ILE A 280 19.92 17.28 -5.58
N ALA A 281 20.77 17.04 -4.57
CA ALA A 281 20.80 17.86 -3.35
C ALA A 281 21.09 19.34 -3.69
N ALA A 282 22.07 19.62 -4.52
CA ALA A 282 22.42 20.99 -4.94
C ALA A 282 21.26 21.67 -5.70
N LEU A 283 20.59 20.96 -6.59
CA LEU A 283 19.39 21.46 -7.27
C LEU A 283 18.25 21.76 -6.28
N ALA A 284 17.99 20.86 -5.35
CA ALA A 284 16.94 21.08 -4.34
C ALA A 284 17.23 22.27 -3.43
N GLU A 285 18.49 22.50 -3.08
CA GLU A 285 18.93 23.69 -2.34
C GLU A 285 18.73 24.98 -3.15
N GLN A 286 19.04 24.94 -4.45
CA GLN A 286 18.83 26.09 -5.36
C GLN A 286 17.35 26.45 -5.50
N TYR A 287 16.46 25.46 -5.59
CA TYR A 287 15.01 25.64 -5.76
C TYR A 287 14.22 25.50 -4.47
N ARG A 288 14.86 25.65 -3.30
CA ARG A 288 14.25 25.45 -1.97
C ARG A 288 12.89 26.13 -1.80
N ALA A 289 12.72 27.35 -2.31
CA ALA A 289 11.48 28.10 -2.18
C ALA A 289 10.27 27.42 -2.81
N ASP A 290 10.49 26.61 -3.85
CA ASP A 290 9.43 25.85 -4.53
C ASP A 290 9.19 24.47 -3.88
N LEU A 291 10.09 24.04 -2.99
CA LEU A 291 10.08 22.74 -2.30
C LEU A 291 9.64 22.81 -0.83
N VAL A 292 9.10 23.94 -0.42
CA VAL A 292 8.46 24.18 0.89
C VAL A 292 7.14 24.91 0.65
N ALA A 293 6.26 24.96 1.64
CA ALA A 293 5.06 25.80 1.56
C ALA A 293 5.40 27.28 1.42
N ASP A 294 4.49 28.08 0.86
CA ASP A 294 4.66 29.54 0.86
C ASP A 294 4.57 30.09 2.30
N PRO A 295 5.28 31.19 2.63
CA PRO A 295 5.32 31.73 3.99
C PRO A 295 3.94 32.07 4.60
N GLU A 296 2.99 32.42 3.76
CA GLU A 296 1.60 32.70 4.16
C GLU A 296 0.91 31.49 4.77
N VAL A 297 1.28 30.29 4.36
CA VAL A 297 0.70 29.02 4.86
C VAL A 297 1.07 28.82 6.32
N GLU A 298 2.33 29.02 6.67
CA GLU A 298 2.82 28.90 8.05
C GLU A 298 2.30 30.02 8.94
N ALA A 299 2.16 31.23 8.39
CA ALA A 299 1.62 32.38 9.11
C ALA A 299 0.12 32.25 9.44
N ASN A 300 -0.67 31.56 8.58
CA ASN A 300 -2.10 31.35 8.79
C ASN A 300 -2.55 29.96 8.27
N PRO A 301 -2.12 28.87 8.91
CA PRO A 301 -2.36 27.53 8.40
C PRO A 301 -3.86 27.17 8.26
N LYS A 302 -4.72 27.76 9.10
CA LYS A 302 -6.19 27.54 9.03
C LYS A 302 -6.85 28.00 7.74
N ALA A 303 -6.19 28.90 7.00
CA ALA A 303 -6.69 29.34 5.68
C ALA A 303 -6.33 28.36 4.54
N PHE A 304 -5.40 27.41 4.77
CA PHE A 304 -4.84 26.56 3.73
C PHE A 304 -5.12 25.09 3.92
N TYR A 305 -5.20 24.61 5.17
CA TYR A 305 -5.50 23.20 5.48
C TYR A 305 -6.96 23.03 5.85
N ASP A 306 -7.56 21.92 5.39
CA ASP A 306 -8.94 21.53 5.73
C ASP A 306 -9.05 21.08 7.19
N GLU A 307 -7.96 20.57 7.75
CA GLU A 307 -7.84 20.12 9.14
C GLU A 307 -6.40 20.35 9.64
N ILE A 308 -6.25 20.69 10.92
CA ILE A 308 -4.94 20.88 11.55
C ILE A 308 -4.84 20.01 12.80
N VAL A 309 -3.71 19.31 12.92
CA VAL A 309 -3.33 18.55 14.11
C VAL A 309 -2.04 19.16 14.66
N GLU A 310 -2.01 19.38 15.97
CA GLU A 310 -0.83 19.90 16.65
C GLU A 310 -0.16 18.79 17.48
N ILE A 311 1.16 18.64 17.33
CA ILE A 311 1.96 17.68 18.10
C ILE A 311 3.20 18.39 18.64
N ASN A 312 3.31 18.45 19.96
CA ASN A 312 4.53 18.90 20.65
C ASN A 312 5.45 17.70 20.88
N LEU A 313 6.58 17.66 20.15
CA LEU A 313 7.53 16.54 20.21
C LEU A 313 8.25 16.45 21.56
N ASP A 314 8.36 17.54 22.30
CA ASP A 314 8.98 17.55 23.65
C ASP A 314 8.11 16.81 24.68
N GLU A 315 6.79 16.72 24.45
CA GLU A 315 5.82 16.06 25.33
C GLU A 315 5.46 14.65 24.92
N LEU A 316 5.94 14.21 23.74
CA LEU A 316 5.59 12.91 23.18
C LEU A 316 6.33 11.79 23.92
N GLU A 317 5.58 10.83 24.48
CA GLU A 317 6.13 9.58 25.00
C GLU A 317 6.25 8.50 23.89
N PRO A 318 7.14 7.52 24.04
CA PRO A 318 7.10 6.33 23.21
C PRO A 318 5.71 5.67 23.22
N HIS A 319 5.19 5.34 22.04
CA HIS A 319 3.85 4.78 21.85
C HIS A 319 3.88 3.33 21.38
N VAL A 320 2.87 2.58 21.82
CA VAL A 320 2.60 1.22 21.38
C VAL A 320 1.18 1.16 20.84
N VAL A 321 1.00 0.65 19.62
CA VAL A 321 -0.33 0.43 19.02
C VAL A 321 -0.63 -1.05 18.90
N GLY A 322 -1.88 -1.41 19.04
CA GLY A 322 -2.36 -2.80 18.98
C GLY A 322 -3.06 -3.26 20.26
N PRO A 323 -3.52 -4.53 20.27
CA PRO A 323 -3.50 -5.45 19.14
C PRO A 323 -4.57 -5.15 18.09
N HIS A 324 -4.45 -5.77 16.93
CA HIS A 324 -5.47 -5.84 15.85
C HIS A 324 -5.76 -4.56 15.07
N SER A 325 -5.34 -3.38 15.55
CA SER A 325 -5.51 -2.13 14.81
C SER A 325 -4.36 -1.15 15.11
N PRO A 326 -3.87 -0.42 14.10
CA PRO A 326 -2.79 0.56 14.29
C PRO A 326 -3.26 1.86 14.97
N ASP A 327 -4.56 2.05 15.18
CA ASP A 327 -5.13 3.20 15.90
C ASP A 327 -5.48 2.90 17.37
N LEU A 328 -5.32 1.65 17.80
CA LEU A 328 -5.46 1.29 19.22
C LEU A 328 -4.13 1.57 19.95
N GLY A 329 -3.84 2.85 20.20
CA GLY A 329 -2.57 3.31 20.73
C GLY A 329 -2.60 3.72 22.19
N ARG A 330 -1.42 3.65 22.82
CA ARG A 330 -1.16 4.11 24.20
C ARG A 330 0.31 4.46 24.40
N PRO A 331 0.63 5.35 25.37
CA PRO A 331 2.01 5.53 25.80
C PRO A 331 2.56 4.24 26.39
N ILE A 332 3.86 4.02 26.27
CA ILE A 332 4.53 2.82 26.83
C ILE A 332 4.30 2.69 28.33
N SER A 333 4.20 3.81 29.07
CA SER A 333 3.93 3.85 30.51
C SER A 333 2.57 3.24 30.91
N LYS A 334 1.62 3.09 29.96
CA LYS A 334 0.30 2.51 30.19
C LYS A 334 0.17 1.05 29.73
N LEU A 335 1.14 0.55 28.96
CA LEU A 335 1.05 -0.77 28.35
C LEU A 335 0.85 -1.89 29.37
N ALA A 336 1.63 -1.91 30.45
CA ALA A 336 1.53 -2.95 31.49
C ALA A 336 0.15 -3.00 32.16
N ALA A 337 -0.47 -1.84 32.38
CA ALA A 337 -1.82 -1.76 32.95
C ALA A 337 -2.87 -2.29 31.96
N ASP A 338 -2.76 -1.93 30.69
CA ASP A 338 -3.68 -2.36 29.63
C ASP A 338 -3.57 -3.88 29.36
N VAL A 339 -2.37 -4.45 29.42
CA VAL A 339 -2.13 -5.90 29.30
C VAL A 339 -2.93 -6.64 30.38
N LYS A 340 -2.85 -6.17 31.63
CA LYS A 340 -3.59 -6.78 32.78
C LYS A 340 -5.10 -6.60 32.64
N THR A 341 -5.54 -5.40 32.30
CA THR A 341 -6.97 -5.07 32.20
C THR A 341 -7.66 -5.88 31.10
N ASN A 342 -6.98 -6.08 29.96
CA ASN A 342 -7.54 -6.81 28.82
C ASN A 342 -7.23 -8.32 28.85
N GLY A 343 -6.44 -8.79 29.80
CA GLY A 343 -6.07 -10.22 29.90
C GLY A 343 -5.20 -10.70 28.72
N TRP A 344 -4.43 -9.80 28.10
CA TRP A 344 -3.54 -10.18 27.01
C TRP A 344 -2.35 -10.98 27.53
N PRO A 345 -1.86 -12.02 26.82
CA PRO A 345 -0.62 -12.70 27.18
C PRO A 345 0.54 -11.70 27.25
N ALA A 346 1.08 -11.49 28.45
CA ALA A 346 2.19 -10.57 28.67
C ALA A 346 3.51 -11.10 28.07
N GLN A 347 3.69 -12.43 28.07
CA GLN A 347 4.88 -13.08 27.51
C GLN A 347 4.95 -12.85 25.99
N ILE A 348 6.07 -12.32 25.53
CA ILE A 348 6.34 -12.11 24.10
C ILE A 348 6.88 -13.41 23.51
N LYS A 349 6.23 -13.94 22.48
CA LYS A 349 6.67 -15.15 21.77
C LYS A 349 7.66 -14.85 20.65
N SER A 350 7.60 -13.67 20.04
CA SER A 350 8.57 -13.21 19.04
C SER A 350 8.64 -11.69 19.02
N ALA A 351 9.85 -11.17 18.83
CA ALA A 351 10.12 -9.75 18.62
C ALA A 351 10.75 -9.56 17.23
N LEU A 352 10.30 -8.54 16.50
CA LEU A 352 10.72 -8.33 15.12
C LEU A 352 11.02 -6.83 14.87
N ILE A 353 12.19 -6.53 14.30
CA ILE A 353 12.50 -5.18 13.82
C ILE A 353 12.76 -5.20 12.31
N GLY A 354 12.43 -4.10 11.64
CA GLY A 354 12.57 -3.96 10.20
C GLY A 354 11.27 -3.58 9.51
N SER A 355 10.96 -4.21 8.42
CA SER A 355 10.00 -3.83 7.38
C SER A 355 10.38 -2.50 6.68
N CYS A 356 9.61 -2.07 5.67
CA CYS A 356 9.88 -0.79 5.01
C CYS A 356 9.80 0.42 5.95
N THR A 357 9.10 0.30 7.06
CA THR A 357 8.86 1.41 8.00
C THR A 357 10.08 1.71 8.88
N ASN A 358 10.74 0.67 9.40
CA ASN A 358 11.84 0.82 10.38
C ASN A 358 13.01 -0.15 10.08
N SER A 359 13.65 0.05 8.96
CA SER A 359 14.79 -0.77 8.52
C SER A 359 15.98 0.04 8.00
N SER A 360 15.99 1.35 8.29
CA SER A 360 17.09 2.25 7.95
C SER A 360 18.34 1.98 8.80
N TYR A 361 19.45 2.56 8.41
CA TYR A 361 20.69 2.53 9.21
C TYR A 361 20.46 3.10 10.62
N GLU A 362 19.76 4.23 10.73
CA GLU A 362 19.41 4.86 12.02
C GLU A 362 18.59 3.92 12.90
N ASP A 363 17.57 3.27 12.36
CA ASP A 363 16.75 2.29 13.08
C ASP A 363 17.59 1.16 13.65
N MET A 364 18.48 0.60 12.84
CA MET A 364 19.38 -0.49 13.24
C MET A 364 20.40 -0.02 14.30
N ARG A 365 20.89 1.21 14.21
CA ARG A 365 21.79 1.81 15.23
C ARG A 365 21.08 2.01 16.56
N ARG A 366 19.85 2.54 16.56
CA ARG A 366 19.05 2.72 17.79
C ARG A 366 18.83 1.37 18.48
N ALA A 367 18.39 0.36 17.73
CA ALA A 367 18.20 -1.00 18.25
C ALA A 367 19.52 -1.62 18.77
N ALA A 368 20.59 -1.47 18.02
CA ALA A 368 21.92 -1.99 18.41
C ALA A 368 22.49 -1.32 19.67
N HIS A 369 22.19 -0.03 19.91
CA HIS A 369 22.61 0.63 21.13
C HIS A 369 21.94 0.02 22.37
N ILE A 370 20.63 -0.28 22.29
CA ILE A 370 19.92 -0.99 23.37
C ILE A 370 20.46 -2.42 23.53
N ALA A 371 20.68 -3.14 22.42
CA ALA A 371 21.27 -4.47 22.44
C ALA A 371 22.66 -4.48 23.12
N THR A 372 23.49 -3.48 22.83
CA THR A 372 24.83 -3.33 23.43
C THR A 372 24.76 -3.09 24.94
N GLN A 373 23.79 -2.32 25.41
CA GLN A 373 23.56 -2.15 26.86
C GLN A 373 23.18 -3.49 27.52
N GLY A 374 22.27 -4.24 26.88
CA GLY A 374 21.92 -5.59 27.33
C GLY A 374 23.13 -6.52 27.41
N LEU A 375 23.97 -6.55 26.37
CA LEU A 375 25.19 -7.36 26.37
C LEU A 375 26.18 -6.99 27.50
N LYS A 376 26.37 -5.70 27.76
CA LYS A 376 27.21 -5.24 28.87
C LYS A 376 26.70 -5.71 30.23
N ALA A 377 25.41 -5.90 30.36
CA ALA A 377 24.75 -6.43 31.54
C ALA A 377 24.63 -7.97 31.55
N GLY A 378 25.24 -8.66 30.57
CA GLY A 378 25.17 -10.10 30.41
C GLY A 378 23.81 -10.65 29.96
N LEU A 379 22.94 -9.80 29.41
CA LEU A 379 21.61 -10.19 28.95
C LEU A 379 21.63 -10.72 27.50
N LYS A 380 20.66 -11.57 27.22
CA LYS A 380 20.25 -11.99 25.86
C LYS A 380 18.77 -11.75 25.68
N ALA A 381 18.32 -11.72 24.44
CA ALA A 381 16.89 -11.71 24.15
C ALA A 381 16.22 -12.95 24.76
N LYS A 382 15.13 -12.73 25.49
CA LYS A 382 14.35 -13.80 26.14
C LYS A 382 13.30 -14.40 25.21
N THR A 383 13.20 -13.89 24.00
CA THR A 383 12.29 -14.34 22.95
C THR A 383 13.04 -14.37 21.62
N PRO A 384 12.66 -15.20 20.64
CA PRO A 384 13.19 -15.12 19.28
C PRO A 384 13.15 -13.67 18.77
N PHE A 385 14.30 -13.18 18.30
CA PHE A 385 14.46 -11.80 17.86
C PHE A 385 14.91 -11.78 16.40
N TRP A 386 14.08 -11.20 15.52
CA TRP A 386 14.22 -11.22 14.08
C TRP A 386 14.52 -9.82 13.56
N ILE A 387 15.50 -9.68 12.69
CA ILE A 387 15.97 -8.40 12.17
C ILE A 387 15.96 -8.40 10.64
N SER A 388 15.17 -7.50 10.02
CA SER A 388 15.13 -7.33 8.56
C SER A 388 15.78 -6.00 8.18
N PRO A 389 17.01 -5.98 7.64
CA PRO A 389 17.63 -4.77 7.09
C PRO A 389 16.85 -4.25 5.88
N GLY A 390 16.89 -2.94 5.62
CA GLY A 390 16.10 -2.30 4.58
C GLY A 390 16.58 -2.55 3.17
N SER A 391 17.88 -2.68 3.00
CA SER A 391 18.52 -2.87 1.70
C SER A 391 19.87 -3.57 1.85
N GLU A 392 20.41 -4.03 0.74
CA GLU A 392 21.77 -4.58 0.72
C GLU A 392 22.81 -3.53 1.12
N ARG A 393 22.61 -2.27 0.73
CA ARG A 393 23.43 -1.14 1.15
C ARG A 393 23.41 -0.98 2.69
N VAL A 394 22.25 -0.99 3.30
CA VAL A 394 22.10 -0.94 4.77
C VAL A 394 22.71 -2.17 5.41
N PHE A 395 22.43 -3.38 4.89
CA PHE A 395 22.96 -4.64 5.44
C PHE A 395 24.48 -4.66 5.46
N GLN A 396 25.14 -4.35 4.35
CA GLN A 396 26.61 -4.32 4.30
C GLN A 396 27.20 -3.23 5.21
N THR A 397 26.51 -2.10 5.36
CA THR A 397 26.93 -1.02 6.25
C THR A 397 26.86 -1.46 7.71
N ILE A 398 25.73 -2.01 8.17
CA ILE A 398 25.57 -2.46 9.56
C ILE A 398 26.45 -3.68 9.87
N LYS A 399 26.79 -4.49 8.87
CA LYS A 399 27.75 -5.58 9.01
C LYS A 399 29.16 -5.04 9.21
N ARG A 400 29.61 -4.10 8.37
CA ARG A 400 30.92 -3.41 8.52
C ARG A 400 31.05 -2.76 9.90
N ASP A 401 29.98 -2.13 10.38
CA ASP A 401 29.96 -1.36 11.63
C ASP A 401 29.74 -2.26 12.87
N GLY A 402 29.74 -3.59 12.73
CA GLY A 402 29.63 -4.55 13.83
C GLY A 402 28.23 -4.67 14.45
N ILE A 403 27.23 -4.07 13.85
CA ILE A 403 25.83 -4.10 14.35
C ILE A 403 25.23 -5.50 14.19
N VAL A 404 25.51 -6.18 13.07
CA VAL A 404 25.08 -7.58 12.85
C VAL A 404 25.63 -8.50 13.93
N ASP A 405 26.90 -8.36 14.29
CA ASP A 405 27.53 -9.15 15.37
C ASP A 405 26.89 -8.85 16.73
N THR A 406 26.52 -7.61 16.97
CA THR A 406 25.82 -7.21 18.20
C THR A 406 24.48 -7.92 18.31
N PHE A 407 23.69 -7.93 17.24
CA PHE A 407 22.41 -8.65 17.20
C PHE A 407 22.60 -10.16 17.37
N ALA A 408 23.58 -10.75 16.70
CA ALA A 408 23.86 -12.18 16.84
C ALA A 408 24.24 -12.55 18.30
N LYS A 409 25.03 -11.72 18.97
CA LYS A 409 25.46 -11.95 20.36
C LYS A 409 24.30 -11.91 21.36
N ILE A 410 23.26 -11.09 21.14
CA ILE A 410 22.07 -11.11 22.00
C ILE A 410 21.06 -12.22 21.60
N GLY A 411 21.35 -13.03 20.57
CA GLY A 411 20.48 -14.10 20.09
C GLY A 411 19.52 -13.70 18.98
N GLY A 412 19.77 -12.57 18.31
CA GLY A 412 19.00 -12.13 17.15
C GLY A 412 19.37 -12.87 15.86
N THR A 413 18.41 -13.06 14.98
CA THR A 413 18.59 -13.65 13.65
C THR A 413 18.30 -12.61 12.58
N VAL A 414 19.28 -12.38 11.70
CA VAL A 414 19.13 -11.48 10.56
C VAL A 414 18.42 -12.21 9.42
N LEU A 415 17.31 -11.66 8.96
CA LEU A 415 16.52 -12.12 7.84
C LEU A 415 17.02 -11.53 6.51
N ALA A 416 16.48 -12.02 5.40
CA ALA A 416 16.70 -11.42 4.10
C ALA A 416 16.16 -9.96 4.05
N ASN A 417 16.74 -9.13 3.17
CA ASN A 417 16.31 -7.76 2.94
C ASN A 417 14.97 -7.76 2.19
N ALA A 418 13.89 -8.03 2.89
CA ALA A 418 12.57 -8.28 2.33
C ALA A 418 11.47 -7.91 3.33
N CYS A 419 10.23 -7.78 2.83
CA CYS A 419 9.06 -7.54 3.68
C CYS A 419 8.77 -8.70 4.63
N GLY A 420 8.95 -9.94 4.20
CA GLY A 420 8.86 -11.14 5.04
C GLY A 420 7.64 -11.18 5.97
N PRO A 421 7.83 -11.26 7.30
CA PRO A 421 6.72 -11.36 8.26
C PRO A 421 5.72 -10.20 8.21
N CYS A 422 6.13 -9.01 7.77
CA CYS A 422 5.25 -7.85 7.66
C CYS A 422 4.09 -8.08 6.66
N ILE A 423 4.33 -8.86 5.60
CA ILE A 423 3.33 -9.20 4.56
C ILE A 423 2.76 -10.62 4.72
N GLY A 424 3.01 -11.29 5.83
CA GLY A 424 2.55 -12.66 6.06
C GLY A 424 3.43 -13.74 5.42
N GLN A 425 4.58 -13.38 4.89
CA GLN A 425 5.60 -14.32 4.43
C GLN A 425 6.50 -14.76 5.61
N TRP A 426 5.88 -15.53 6.50
CA TRP A 426 6.54 -16.02 7.72
C TRP A 426 6.07 -17.42 8.08
N LYS A 427 7.00 -18.33 8.24
CA LYS A 427 6.70 -19.68 8.73
C LYS A 427 7.16 -19.80 10.18
N ARG A 428 6.19 -19.86 11.09
CA ARG A 428 6.42 -20.09 12.52
C ARG A 428 6.33 -21.56 12.88
N SER A 429 7.14 -21.97 13.85
CA SER A 429 7.12 -23.32 14.45
C SER A 429 7.06 -23.29 15.97
N ASP A 430 6.96 -22.07 16.55
CA ASP A 430 7.03 -21.81 17.99
C ASP A 430 5.64 -21.68 18.65
N VAL A 431 4.56 -21.77 17.89
CA VAL A 431 3.18 -21.68 18.34
C VAL A 431 2.31 -22.77 17.72
N GLY A 432 1.35 -23.29 18.52
CA GLY A 432 0.36 -24.24 18.04
C GLY A 432 -0.75 -23.60 17.19
N PRO A 433 -1.53 -24.40 16.45
CA PRO A 433 -2.70 -23.92 15.72
C PRO A 433 -3.68 -23.23 16.69
N ASN A 434 -4.05 -21.98 16.40
CA ASN A 434 -4.97 -21.16 17.22
C ASN A 434 -4.49 -20.88 18.66
N GLU A 435 -3.22 -21.05 18.95
CA GLU A 435 -2.62 -20.66 20.24
C GLU A 435 -2.61 -19.14 20.35
N THR A 436 -3.30 -18.60 21.37
CA THR A 436 -3.25 -17.16 21.68
C THR A 436 -1.85 -16.80 22.15
N ASN A 437 -1.21 -15.90 21.42
CA ASN A 437 0.16 -15.48 21.69
C ASN A 437 0.37 -14.01 21.36
N THR A 438 1.46 -13.43 21.88
CA THR A 438 1.83 -12.04 21.67
C THR A 438 3.13 -11.92 20.89
N ILE A 439 3.12 -11.05 19.88
CA ILE A 439 4.34 -10.60 19.20
C ILE A 439 4.46 -9.07 19.30
N VAL A 440 5.68 -8.59 19.29
CA VAL A 440 5.98 -7.15 19.21
C VAL A 440 6.86 -6.87 18.01
N SER A 441 6.53 -5.82 17.25
CA SER A 441 7.27 -5.50 16.04
C SER A 441 7.41 -3.99 15.81
N SER A 442 8.34 -3.62 14.92
CA SER A 442 8.43 -2.26 14.37
C SER A 442 7.73 -2.10 13.02
N PHE A 443 6.84 -2.99 12.67
CA PHE A 443 6.12 -3.04 11.40
C PHE A 443 5.09 -1.90 11.28
N ASN A 444 4.20 -2.00 10.30
CA ASN A 444 3.20 -0.97 10.03
C ASN A 444 1.76 -1.44 10.23
N ARG A 445 1.46 -2.74 10.06
CA ARG A 445 0.13 -3.32 10.17
C ARG A 445 0.09 -4.49 11.14
N ASN A 446 -0.99 -4.58 11.89
CA ASN A 446 -1.21 -5.58 12.92
C ASN A 446 -2.63 -6.16 12.91
N PHE A 447 -3.32 -6.13 11.78
CA PHE A 447 -4.65 -6.75 11.64
C PHE A 447 -4.59 -8.25 11.97
N PRO A 448 -5.70 -8.85 12.44
CA PRO A 448 -5.74 -10.28 12.71
C PRO A 448 -5.26 -11.12 11.54
N GLY A 449 -4.35 -12.04 11.79
CA GLY A 449 -3.76 -12.92 10.77
C GLY A 449 -2.72 -12.26 9.85
N ARG A 450 -2.40 -10.97 10.04
CA ARG A 450 -1.52 -10.22 9.13
C ARG A 450 -0.12 -10.79 9.00
N ASN A 451 0.50 -11.21 10.11
CA ASN A 451 1.92 -11.55 10.15
C ASN A 451 2.20 -13.04 9.90
N ASP A 452 1.40 -13.93 10.50
CA ASP A 452 1.61 -15.38 10.49
C ASP A 452 0.38 -16.19 10.05
N GLY A 453 -0.67 -15.52 9.60
CA GLY A 453 -1.92 -16.13 9.19
C GLY A 453 -2.86 -16.52 10.34
N SER A 454 -2.44 -16.35 11.60
CA SER A 454 -3.23 -16.68 12.78
C SER A 454 -3.93 -15.45 13.38
N ALA A 455 -5.26 -15.47 13.44
CA ALA A 455 -6.02 -14.43 14.13
C ALA A 455 -5.83 -14.46 15.67
N ALA A 456 -5.28 -15.55 16.21
CA ALA A 456 -4.96 -15.68 17.63
C ALA A 456 -3.64 -14.99 18.03
N THR A 457 -2.85 -14.53 17.06
CA THR A 457 -1.62 -13.76 17.30
C THR A 457 -1.96 -12.30 17.55
N LEU A 458 -1.68 -11.85 18.78
CA LEU A 458 -1.81 -10.44 19.17
C LEU A 458 -0.54 -9.69 18.79
N SER A 459 -0.62 -8.84 17.77
CA SER A 459 0.52 -8.09 17.25
C SER A 459 0.50 -6.65 17.75
N PHE A 460 1.58 -6.25 18.42
CA PHE A 460 1.82 -4.90 18.92
C PHE A 460 2.92 -4.23 18.11
N ILE A 461 2.78 -2.94 17.85
CA ILE A 461 3.72 -2.17 17.02
C ILE A 461 4.27 -1.00 17.83
N THR A 462 5.61 -0.84 17.79
CA THR A 462 6.31 0.28 18.41
C THR A 462 7.65 0.54 17.69
N SER A 463 8.51 1.42 18.22
CA SER A 463 9.83 1.71 17.64
C SER A 463 10.81 0.55 17.78
N PRO A 464 11.85 0.44 16.92
CA PRO A 464 12.83 -0.66 16.95
C PRO A 464 13.60 -0.77 18.27
N ASP A 465 13.92 0.36 18.89
CA ASP A 465 14.60 0.43 20.18
C ASP A 465 13.72 -0.10 21.32
N ILE A 466 12.44 0.28 21.35
CA ILE A 466 11.47 -0.25 22.32
C ILE A 466 11.25 -1.76 22.08
N VAL A 467 11.10 -2.20 20.82
CA VAL A 467 11.02 -3.65 20.50
C VAL A 467 12.23 -4.40 21.03
N THR A 468 13.43 -3.85 20.87
CA THR A 468 14.68 -4.49 21.35
C THR A 468 14.71 -4.56 22.88
N ALA A 469 14.30 -3.50 23.57
CA ALA A 469 14.21 -3.49 25.03
C ALA A 469 13.18 -4.52 25.53
N LEU A 470 12.03 -4.61 24.88
CA LEU A 470 11.00 -5.63 25.19
C LEU A 470 11.46 -7.05 24.87
N ALA A 471 12.28 -7.26 23.85
CA ALA A 471 12.91 -8.55 23.55
C ALA A 471 13.87 -8.99 24.65
N LEU A 472 14.66 -8.08 25.22
CA LEU A 472 15.52 -8.34 26.38
C LEU A 472 14.70 -8.66 27.64
N ALA A 473 13.56 -8.00 27.82
CA ALA A 473 12.64 -8.24 28.94
C ALA A 473 11.84 -9.55 28.80
N GLY A 474 11.42 -9.90 27.58
CA GLY A 474 10.55 -11.04 27.26
C GLY A 474 9.08 -10.83 27.61
N THR A 475 8.68 -9.62 27.98
CA THR A 475 7.33 -9.30 28.43
C THR A 475 6.87 -7.90 28.04
N LEU A 476 5.59 -7.74 27.73
CA LEU A 476 4.95 -6.44 27.50
C LEU A 476 4.79 -5.59 28.78
N GLU A 477 4.97 -6.17 29.95
CA GLU A 477 4.83 -5.45 31.23
C GLU A 477 6.06 -4.60 31.58
N PHE A 478 7.13 -4.67 30.80
CA PHE A 478 8.34 -3.87 31.00
C PHE A 478 8.20 -2.47 30.40
N ASP A 479 8.42 -1.46 31.24
CA ASP A 479 8.57 -0.07 30.79
C ASP A 479 10.07 0.28 30.65
N PRO A 480 10.62 0.37 29.44
CA PRO A 480 12.04 0.66 29.25
C PRO A 480 12.47 2.07 29.67
N VAL A 481 11.51 2.99 29.77
CA VAL A 481 11.80 4.39 30.17
C VAL A 481 12.01 4.51 31.67
N HIS A 482 11.19 3.83 32.49
CA HIS A 482 11.20 4.00 33.94
C HIS A 482 11.61 2.73 34.70
N GLY A 483 11.52 1.56 34.06
CA GLY A 483 11.76 0.27 34.66
C GLY A 483 13.22 -0.15 34.72
N THR A 484 13.46 -1.27 35.41
CA THR A 484 14.76 -1.95 35.48
C THR A 484 14.61 -3.41 35.09
N LEU A 485 15.68 -4.00 34.54
CA LEU A 485 15.81 -5.42 34.25
C LEU A 485 16.83 -6.05 35.20
N PRO A 486 16.65 -7.32 35.62
CA PRO A 486 17.70 -8.02 36.34
C PRO A 486 18.84 -8.35 35.37
N GLY A 487 20.05 -7.88 35.69
CA GLY A 487 21.28 -8.26 34.99
C GLY A 487 21.64 -9.75 35.22
N ALA A 488 22.64 -10.24 34.53
CA ALA A 488 23.10 -11.63 34.70
C ALA A 488 23.62 -11.92 36.13
N ASP A 489 24.07 -10.91 36.84
CA ASP A 489 24.50 -10.97 38.24
C ASP A 489 23.34 -10.74 39.25
N GLY A 490 22.13 -10.64 38.77
CA GLY A 490 20.91 -10.36 39.56
C GLY A 490 20.72 -8.92 39.98
N ARG A 491 21.67 -8.01 39.69
CA ARG A 491 21.52 -6.58 39.99
C ARG A 491 20.56 -5.90 39.02
N PRO A 492 19.69 -4.98 39.51
CA PRO A 492 18.84 -4.22 38.63
C PRO A 492 19.66 -3.30 37.74
N ILE A 493 19.42 -3.36 36.43
CA ILE A 493 19.99 -2.44 35.44
C ILE A 493 18.89 -1.58 34.85
N ARG A 494 19.18 -0.33 34.58
CA ARG A 494 18.32 0.60 33.85
C ARG A 494 18.91 0.83 32.48
N LEU A 495 18.12 0.59 31.44
CA LEU A 495 18.50 0.95 30.08
C LEU A 495 18.41 2.47 29.92
N THR A 496 19.37 3.04 29.22
CA THR A 496 19.36 4.47 28.85
C THR A 496 18.80 4.62 27.44
N ALA A 497 18.28 5.80 27.16
CA ALA A 497 17.77 6.13 25.82
C ALA A 497 18.81 5.86 24.73
N PRO A 498 18.38 5.41 23.55
CA PRO A 498 19.32 5.12 22.46
C PRO A 498 20.02 6.38 21.95
N GLU A 499 21.33 6.31 21.77
CA GLU A 499 22.10 7.28 21.02
C GLU A 499 22.46 6.67 19.67
N ALA A 500 22.06 7.30 18.59
CA ALA A 500 22.29 6.80 17.24
C ALA A 500 22.62 7.93 16.28
N GLU A 501 23.55 7.64 15.40
CA GLU A 501 23.85 8.50 14.27
C GLU A 501 22.80 8.26 13.18
N GLU A 502 22.35 9.32 12.55
CA GLU A 502 21.40 9.30 11.44
C GLU A 502 21.99 8.60 10.22
N LEU A 503 23.27 8.83 9.96
CA LEU A 503 24.03 8.30 8.83
C LEU A 503 25.34 7.64 9.29
N PRO A 504 25.86 6.65 8.55
CA PRO A 504 27.13 6.03 8.89
C PRO A 504 28.29 7.03 8.74
N ARG A 505 29.19 7.06 9.73
CA ARG A 505 30.35 8.00 9.76
C ARG A 505 31.24 7.86 8.53
N ASP A 506 31.50 6.63 8.12
CA ASP A 506 32.36 6.30 6.98
C ASP A 506 31.58 6.13 5.66
N GLY A 507 30.39 6.73 5.57
CA GLY A 507 29.46 6.58 4.46
C GLY A 507 28.86 5.17 4.38
N PHE A 508 27.91 5.00 3.46
CA PHE A 508 27.33 3.69 3.21
C PHE A 508 28.33 2.75 2.52
N ALA A 509 28.36 1.51 2.94
CA ALA A 509 29.10 0.47 2.24
C ALA A 509 28.46 0.17 0.88
N ARG A 510 29.27 -0.16 -0.11
CA ARG A 510 28.77 -0.69 -1.38
C ARG A 510 28.38 -2.14 -1.18
N GLY A 511 27.13 -2.47 -1.46
CA GLY A 511 26.64 -3.83 -1.56
C GLY A 511 26.85 -4.41 -2.96
N GLU A 512 26.47 -5.66 -3.16
CA GLU A 512 26.33 -6.21 -4.51
C GLU A 512 25.26 -5.40 -5.25
N GLU A 513 25.55 -5.02 -6.52
CA GLU A 513 24.57 -4.32 -7.34
C GLU A 513 23.40 -5.27 -7.66
N GLY A 514 22.29 -5.09 -6.96
CA GLY A 514 21.06 -5.83 -7.20
C GLY A 514 20.25 -5.32 -8.40
N TYR A 515 20.69 -4.24 -9.03
CA TYR A 515 20.01 -3.59 -10.15
C TYR A 515 20.42 -4.19 -11.49
N GLU A 516 19.44 -4.54 -12.30
CA GLU A 516 19.60 -4.90 -13.72
C GLU A 516 18.94 -3.84 -14.60
N ALA A 517 19.73 -3.27 -15.51
CA ALA A 517 19.23 -2.31 -16.48
C ALA A 517 18.38 -3.00 -17.57
N PRO A 518 17.48 -2.24 -18.23
CA PRO A 518 16.80 -2.71 -19.44
C PRO A 518 17.78 -3.16 -20.53
N ALA A 519 17.35 -4.07 -21.40
CA ALA A 519 18.19 -4.54 -22.48
C ALA A 519 18.53 -3.40 -23.47
N ALA A 520 19.79 -3.37 -23.95
CA ALA A 520 20.19 -2.44 -24.98
C ALA A 520 19.48 -2.72 -26.32
N ASP A 521 19.21 -4.01 -26.61
CA ASP A 521 18.40 -4.46 -27.75
C ASP A 521 17.14 -5.16 -27.22
N PRO A 522 16.01 -4.44 -27.08
CA PRO A 522 14.75 -4.99 -26.59
C PRO A 522 14.14 -6.07 -27.49
N ASP A 523 14.40 -6.01 -28.80
CA ASP A 523 13.79 -6.93 -29.76
C ASP A 523 14.41 -8.35 -29.65
N SER A 524 15.62 -8.45 -29.11
CA SER A 524 16.26 -9.75 -28.81
C SER A 524 15.67 -10.45 -27.59
N VAL A 525 14.86 -9.77 -26.77
CA VAL A 525 14.31 -10.31 -25.54
C VAL A 525 12.93 -10.91 -25.78
N GLN A 526 12.77 -12.17 -25.42
CA GLN A 526 11.45 -12.82 -25.37
C GLN A 526 10.90 -12.77 -23.94
N VAL A 527 9.60 -12.50 -23.80
CA VAL A 527 8.91 -12.56 -22.51
C VAL A 527 8.71 -14.02 -22.12
N GLU A 528 9.12 -14.37 -20.92
CA GLU A 528 9.08 -15.75 -20.41
C GLU A 528 7.77 -16.01 -19.66
N ILE A 529 6.80 -16.63 -20.32
CA ILE A 529 5.58 -17.16 -19.70
C ILE A 529 5.41 -18.61 -20.18
N PRO A 530 5.64 -19.62 -19.31
CA PRO A 530 5.44 -21.02 -19.68
C PRO A 530 3.99 -21.30 -20.06
N ALA A 531 3.76 -22.06 -21.14
CA ALA A 531 2.42 -22.35 -21.66
C ALA A 531 1.50 -23.06 -20.63
N ASN A 532 2.10 -23.86 -19.75
CA ASN A 532 1.38 -24.61 -18.70
C ASN A 532 1.63 -24.02 -17.32
N SER A 533 1.85 -22.71 -17.22
CA SER A 533 2.11 -22.08 -15.94
C SER A 533 0.95 -22.25 -14.96
N GLU A 534 1.28 -22.60 -13.72
CA GLU A 534 0.33 -22.55 -12.61
C GLU A 534 0.33 -21.19 -11.89
N ARG A 535 1.29 -20.32 -12.18
CA ARG A 535 1.53 -19.07 -11.48
C ARG A 535 1.25 -17.82 -12.32
N LEU A 536 1.34 -17.95 -13.64
CA LEU A 536 1.17 -16.86 -14.60
C LEU A 536 0.09 -17.19 -15.61
N GLN A 537 -0.75 -16.22 -15.92
CA GLN A 537 -1.82 -16.34 -16.90
C GLN A 537 -1.79 -15.14 -17.84
N VAL A 538 -1.67 -15.40 -19.13
CA VAL A 538 -1.84 -14.32 -20.12
C VAL A 538 -3.28 -13.83 -20.08
N LEU A 539 -3.44 -12.51 -19.93
CA LEU A 539 -4.75 -11.89 -19.83
C LEU A 539 -5.25 -11.42 -21.20
N GLY A 540 -6.51 -11.73 -21.51
CA GLY A 540 -7.27 -11.06 -22.55
C GLY A 540 -8.06 -9.87 -22.01
N PRO A 541 -8.61 -9.01 -22.87
CA PRO A 541 -9.49 -7.91 -22.44
C PRO A 541 -10.77 -8.44 -21.80
N PHE A 542 -11.29 -7.72 -20.81
CA PHE A 542 -12.64 -7.97 -20.29
C PHE A 542 -13.70 -7.58 -21.33
N VAL A 543 -14.81 -8.31 -21.34
CA VAL A 543 -15.90 -8.04 -22.28
C VAL A 543 -16.55 -6.68 -21.99
N ALA A 544 -16.80 -5.91 -23.03
CA ALA A 544 -17.49 -4.61 -22.94
C ALA A 544 -18.94 -4.79 -22.44
N TRP A 545 -19.47 -3.73 -21.81
CA TRP A 545 -20.90 -3.68 -21.47
C TRP A 545 -21.74 -3.71 -22.77
N ASP A 546 -22.80 -4.50 -22.78
CA ASP A 546 -23.64 -4.74 -23.94
C ASP A 546 -24.70 -3.63 -24.20
N GLY A 547 -24.73 -2.61 -23.36
CA GLY A 547 -25.69 -1.49 -23.47
C GLY A 547 -27.06 -1.74 -22.83
N VAL A 548 -27.23 -2.90 -22.15
CA VAL A 548 -28.49 -3.27 -21.50
C VAL A 548 -28.39 -3.10 -19.98
N ASP A 549 -29.51 -2.74 -19.36
CA ASP A 549 -29.60 -2.66 -17.88
C ASP A 549 -29.29 -4.03 -17.23
N PHE A 550 -28.73 -3.99 -16.04
CA PHE A 550 -28.55 -5.22 -15.25
C PHE A 550 -29.88 -5.61 -14.60
N ILE A 551 -30.40 -6.75 -14.97
CA ILE A 551 -31.73 -7.20 -14.55
C ILE A 551 -31.65 -8.51 -13.78
N ASP A 552 -32.36 -8.57 -12.64
CA ASP A 552 -32.56 -9.76 -11.82
C ASP A 552 -31.24 -10.44 -11.36
N LEU A 553 -30.23 -9.62 -10.99
CA LEU A 553 -28.96 -10.10 -10.50
C LEU A 553 -29.11 -10.78 -9.15
N PRO A 554 -28.55 -11.98 -8.93
CA PRO A 554 -28.39 -12.54 -7.60
C PRO A 554 -27.36 -11.75 -6.80
N ILE A 555 -27.58 -11.62 -5.49
CA ILE A 555 -26.62 -11.07 -4.54
C ILE A 555 -25.76 -12.22 -4.05
N LEU A 556 -24.46 -12.23 -4.43
CA LEU A 556 -23.53 -13.27 -4.00
C LEU A 556 -23.30 -13.21 -2.50
N VAL A 557 -23.11 -11.99 -1.98
CA VAL A 557 -22.82 -11.74 -0.57
C VAL A 557 -23.25 -10.32 -0.16
N LYS A 558 -23.79 -10.21 1.06
CA LYS A 558 -23.91 -8.96 1.80
C LYS A 558 -22.86 -9.02 2.90
N THR A 559 -21.83 -8.20 2.83
CA THR A 559 -20.75 -8.22 3.81
C THR A 559 -21.10 -7.42 5.05
N LYS A 560 -20.69 -7.89 6.23
CA LYS A 560 -20.97 -7.26 7.53
C LYS A 560 -19.71 -6.62 8.09
N GLY A 561 -19.82 -5.38 8.48
CA GLY A 561 -18.73 -4.64 9.11
C GLY A 561 -17.55 -4.43 8.16
N LYS A 562 -16.37 -4.26 8.72
CA LYS A 562 -15.14 -3.95 7.98
C LYS A 562 -14.76 -5.08 7.03
N THR A 563 -14.84 -4.84 5.73
CA THR A 563 -14.41 -5.78 4.69
C THR A 563 -13.17 -5.23 4.00
N THR A 564 -12.01 -5.78 4.37
CA THR A 564 -10.71 -5.36 3.84
C THR A 564 -10.38 -6.07 2.52
N THR A 565 -9.39 -5.58 1.80
CA THR A 565 -8.84 -6.28 0.63
C THR A 565 -8.24 -7.64 1.00
N ASP A 566 -7.79 -7.82 2.26
CA ASP A 566 -7.37 -9.12 2.80
C ASP A 566 -8.56 -10.09 2.98
N HIS A 567 -9.74 -9.60 3.27
CA HIS A 567 -10.95 -10.41 3.34
C HIS A 567 -11.46 -10.81 1.95
N ILE A 568 -11.27 -9.94 0.94
CA ILE A 568 -11.73 -10.19 -0.43
C ILE A 568 -10.72 -11.05 -1.20
N SER A 569 -9.42 -10.76 -1.10
CA SER A 569 -8.34 -11.50 -1.74
C SER A 569 -7.13 -11.61 -0.80
N PRO A 570 -7.10 -12.62 0.08
CA PRO A 570 -6.03 -12.83 1.05
C PRO A 570 -4.63 -12.91 0.45
N ALA A 571 -3.63 -12.51 1.24
CA ALA A 571 -2.20 -12.68 0.95
C ALA A 571 -1.68 -14.05 1.46
N GLY A 572 -0.49 -14.09 2.05
CA GLY A 572 0.13 -15.30 2.54
C GLY A 572 0.39 -16.32 1.43
N PRO A 573 -0.06 -17.57 1.56
CA PRO A 573 0.17 -18.61 0.55
C PRO A 573 -0.39 -18.28 -0.85
N TRP A 574 -1.40 -17.41 -0.93
CA TRP A 574 -2.03 -17.01 -2.18
C TRP A 574 -1.16 -16.08 -3.03
N LEU A 575 -0.11 -15.49 -2.47
CA LEU A 575 0.83 -14.64 -3.21
C LEU A 575 1.48 -15.38 -4.39
N ARG A 576 1.60 -16.71 -4.32
CA ARG A 576 2.10 -17.52 -5.44
C ARG A 576 1.24 -17.45 -6.70
N TYR A 577 -0.04 -17.08 -6.58
CA TYR A 577 -0.99 -17.02 -7.70
C TYR A 577 -1.28 -15.59 -8.16
N ARG A 578 -0.50 -14.61 -7.72
CA ARG A 578 -0.72 -13.20 -8.08
C ARG A 578 -0.67 -12.91 -9.58
N GLY A 579 0.04 -13.71 -10.36
CA GLY A 579 0.07 -13.64 -11.82
C GLY A 579 -0.96 -14.51 -12.52
N HIS A 580 -1.81 -15.25 -11.79
CA HIS A 580 -2.78 -16.19 -12.37
C HIS A 580 -4.20 -15.90 -11.88
N LEU A 581 -4.95 -15.11 -12.65
CA LEU A 581 -6.25 -14.60 -12.24
C LEU A 581 -7.26 -15.71 -11.92
N ASP A 582 -7.30 -16.75 -12.73
CA ASP A 582 -8.23 -17.87 -12.50
C ASP A 582 -7.96 -18.55 -11.15
N LYS A 583 -6.70 -18.95 -10.88
CA LYS A 583 -6.35 -19.66 -9.64
C LYS A 583 -6.48 -18.79 -8.39
N ILE A 584 -6.08 -17.51 -8.44
CA ILE A 584 -6.22 -16.65 -7.27
C ILE A 584 -7.70 -16.36 -6.95
N SER A 585 -8.59 -16.44 -7.93
CA SER A 585 -10.02 -16.22 -7.72
C SER A 585 -10.66 -17.26 -6.80
N ASP A 586 -10.00 -18.38 -6.52
CA ASP A 586 -10.45 -19.36 -5.53
C ASP A 586 -10.41 -18.84 -4.09
N ASN A 587 -9.62 -17.79 -3.82
CA ASN A 587 -9.57 -17.12 -2.51
C ASN A 587 -10.62 -16.01 -2.33
N MET A 588 -11.45 -15.75 -3.36
CA MET A 588 -12.38 -14.63 -3.36
C MET A 588 -13.36 -14.69 -2.18
N PHE A 589 -13.41 -13.60 -1.41
CA PHE A 589 -14.23 -13.42 -0.20
C PHE A 589 -13.98 -14.41 0.94
N MET A 590 -12.88 -15.15 0.93
CA MET A 590 -12.58 -16.17 1.96
C MET A 590 -12.59 -15.61 3.39
N GLY A 591 -12.24 -14.34 3.58
CA GLY A 591 -12.25 -13.66 4.89
C GLY A 591 -13.47 -12.76 5.15
N ALA A 592 -14.40 -12.62 4.21
CA ALA A 592 -15.55 -11.74 4.37
C ALA A 592 -16.65 -12.39 5.22
N VAL A 593 -17.19 -11.64 6.17
CA VAL A 593 -18.33 -12.08 6.99
C VAL A 593 -19.62 -11.82 6.22
N ASN A 594 -20.40 -12.84 5.97
CA ASN A 594 -21.69 -12.75 5.31
C ASN A 594 -22.77 -12.28 6.32
N ALA A 595 -23.36 -11.10 6.06
CA ALA A 595 -24.39 -10.52 6.94
C ALA A 595 -25.68 -11.35 7.00
N PHE A 596 -25.97 -12.14 5.96
CA PHE A 596 -27.19 -12.97 5.92
C PHE A 596 -27.07 -14.21 6.80
N THR A 597 -25.89 -14.85 6.84
CA THR A 597 -25.69 -16.14 7.52
C THR A 597 -24.83 -16.03 8.78
N GLY A 598 -24.07 -14.96 8.92
CA GLY A 598 -23.05 -14.79 9.98
C GLY A 598 -21.78 -15.61 9.74
N GLU A 599 -21.69 -16.40 8.67
CA GLU A 599 -20.53 -17.22 8.36
C GLU A 599 -19.44 -16.44 7.59
N THR A 600 -18.19 -16.78 7.84
CA THR A 600 -17.05 -16.21 7.13
C THR A 600 -16.76 -17.02 5.85
N GLY A 601 -16.64 -16.35 4.72
CA GLY A 601 -16.25 -16.92 3.43
C GLY A 601 -17.31 -17.81 2.77
N LYS A 602 -18.49 -17.89 3.32
CA LYS A 602 -19.55 -18.80 2.91
C LYS A 602 -20.87 -18.09 2.66
N GLY A 603 -21.72 -18.70 1.86
CA GLY A 603 -23.03 -18.17 1.52
C GLY A 603 -24.01 -19.25 1.07
N VAL A 604 -25.15 -18.78 0.57
CA VAL A 604 -26.19 -19.62 -0.02
C VAL A 604 -26.08 -19.54 -1.53
N ASN A 605 -26.04 -20.68 -2.20
CA ASN A 605 -26.01 -20.74 -3.66
C ASN A 605 -27.39 -20.34 -4.23
N PRO A 606 -27.52 -19.25 -4.99
CA PRO A 606 -28.80 -18.78 -5.50
C PRO A 606 -29.38 -19.67 -6.62
N LEU A 607 -28.61 -20.62 -7.18
CA LEU A 607 -29.07 -21.58 -8.16
C LEU A 607 -29.71 -22.82 -7.53
N THR A 608 -29.16 -23.27 -6.40
CA THR A 608 -29.53 -24.57 -5.80
C THR A 608 -30.16 -24.44 -4.41
N GLY A 609 -30.04 -23.26 -3.79
CA GLY A 609 -30.46 -23.04 -2.40
C GLY A 609 -29.52 -23.67 -1.35
N ALA A 610 -28.41 -24.29 -1.77
CA ALA A 610 -27.46 -24.92 -0.86
C ALA A 610 -26.73 -23.87 -0.01
N ALA A 611 -26.83 -24.00 1.32
CA ALA A 611 -26.15 -23.13 2.29
C ALA A 611 -24.73 -23.63 2.62
N GLY A 612 -23.93 -22.73 3.26
CA GLY A 612 -22.59 -23.06 3.75
C GLY A 612 -21.55 -23.29 2.64
N GLN A 613 -21.82 -22.86 1.40
CA GLN A 613 -20.90 -23.01 0.28
C GLN A 613 -19.85 -21.90 0.27
N PRO A 614 -18.56 -22.20 -0.09
CA PRO A 614 -17.55 -21.17 -0.31
C PRO A 614 -18.02 -20.17 -1.38
N LEU A 615 -17.89 -18.88 -1.12
CA LEU A 615 -18.38 -17.82 -2.01
C LEU A 615 -17.72 -17.85 -3.39
N SER A 616 -16.40 -18.17 -3.46
CA SER A 616 -15.70 -18.34 -4.74
C SER A 616 -16.26 -19.50 -5.58
N LYS A 617 -16.64 -20.62 -4.93
CA LYS A 617 -17.27 -21.75 -5.61
C LYS A 617 -18.66 -21.39 -6.14
N VAL A 618 -19.47 -20.70 -5.35
CA VAL A 618 -20.80 -20.20 -5.79
C VAL A 618 -20.66 -19.28 -6.99
N ALA A 619 -19.70 -18.35 -6.96
CA ALA A 619 -19.44 -17.43 -8.08
C ALA A 619 -18.99 -18.17 -9.35
N ARG A 620 -18.19 -19.23 -9.24
CA ARG A 620 -17.83 -20.09 -10.39
C ARG A 620 -19.03 -20.80 -10.97
N GLU A 621 -19.95 -21.30 -10.16
CA GLU A 621 -21.18 -21.94 -10.61
C GLU A 621 -22.13 -20.92 -11.29
N LEU A 622 -22.23 -19.69 -10.77
CA LEU A 622 -22.96 -18.60 -11.42
C LEU A 622 -22.35 -18.26 -12.79
N LYS A 623 -21.02 -18.14 -12.86
CA LYS A 623 -20.31 -17.89 -14.12
C LYS A 623 -20.56 -19.03 -15.12
N ALA A 624 -20.50 -20.28 -14.71
CA ALA A 624 -20.78 -21.44 -15.56
C ALA A 624 -22.23 -21.43 -16.07
N ALA A 625 -23.17 -20.91 -15.29
CA ALA A 625 -24.56 -20.69 -15.68
C ALA A 625 -24.76 -19.40 -16.50
N SER A 626 -23.69 -18.67 -16.84
CA SER A 626 -23.75 -17.37 -17.53
C SER A 626 -24.58 -16.31 -16.79
N LEU A 627 -24.54 -16.32 -15.46
CA LEU A 627 -25.21 -15.35 -14.60
C LEU A 627 -24.22 -14.35 -14.00
N GLU A 628 -24.49 -13.08 -14.21
CA GLU A 628 -23.82 -11.98 -13.51
C GLU A 628 -24.42 -11.81 -12.11
N TRP A 629 -23.67 -11.18 -11.22
CA TRP A 629 -24.06 -11.03 -9.82
C TRP A 629 -23.56 -9.73 -9.18
N ALA A 630 -24.10 -9.42 -8.00
CA ALA A 630 -23.83 -8.24 -7.24
C ALA A 630 -23.29 -8.51 -5.84
N VAL A 631 -22.63 -7.49 -5.25
CA VAL A 631 -22.20 -7.44 -3.86
C VAL A 631 -22.85 -6.29 -3.15
N ILE A 632 -23.31 -6.50 -1.92
CA ILE A 632 -23.73 -5.47 -0.99
C ILE A 632 -22.67 -5.35 0.10
N GLY A 633 -22.09 -4.18 0.28
CA GLY A 633 -21.01 -3.93 1.24
C GLY A 633 -21.39 -2.94 2.34
N ASP A 634 -20.67 -3.02 3.45
CA ASP A 634 -20.80 -2.14 4.61
C ASP A 634 -19.82 -0.95 4.50
N ASP A 635 -19.46 -0.35 5.62
CA ASP A 635 -18.58 0.83 5.67
C ASP A 635 -17.13 0.53 5.30
N ASN A 636 -16.50 1.50 4.60
CA ASN A 636 -15.09 1.48 4.22
C ASN A 636 -14.68 0.18 3.49
N TYR A 637 -15.54 -0.28 2.59
CA TYR A 637 -15.35 -1.51 1.83
C TYR A 637 -14.08 -1.46 0.99
N GLY A 638 -13.22 -2.48 1.14
CA GLY A 638 -11.97 -2.60 0.42
C GLY A 638 -10.79 -1.87 1.06
N GLU A 639 -10.86 -1.52 2.36
CA GLU A 639 -9.73 -0.97 3.11
C GLU A 639 -8.53 -1.93 3.09
N GLY A 640 -7.32 -1.39 3.21
CA GLY A 640 -6.10 -2.17 3.36
C GLY A 640 -5.14 -2.05 2.19
N SER A 641 -4.50 -3.16 1.80
CA SER A 641 -3.47 -3.19 0.75
C SER A 641 -4.03 -2.87 -0.64
N SER A 642 -3.17 -2.30 -1.48
CA SER A 642 -3.46 -2.05 -2.91
C SER A 642 -3.53 -3.37 -3.68
N ARG A 643 -4.67 -4.06 -3.61
CA ARG A 643 -4.87 -5.35 -4.27
C ARG A 643 -5.88 -5.23 -5.38
N GLU A 644 -5.40 -5.12 -6.62
CA GLU A 644 -6.24 -5.14 -7.80
C GLU A 644 -7.05 -6.43 -7.92
N HIS A 645 -6.53 -7.57 -7.42
CA HIS A 645 -7.25 -8.85 -7.42
C HIS A 645 -8.54 -8.80 -6.61
N ALA A 646 -8.64 -7.94 -5.60
CA ALA A 646 -9.90 -7.72 -4.88
C ALA A 646 -11.02 -7.15 -5.76
N ALA A 647 -10.68 -6.56 -6.90
CA ALA A 647 -11.61 -6.13 -7.95
C ALA A 647 -11.60 -7.09 -9.15
N MET A 648 -10.43 -7.56 -9.58
CA MET A 648 -10.29 -8.43 -10.75
C MET A 648 -10.93 -9.80 -10.56
N SER A 649 -10.77 -10.45 -9.39
CA SER A 649 -11.37 -11.77 -9.12
C SER A 649 -12.91 -11.72 -9.13
N PRO A 650 -13.58 -10.79 -8.45
CA PRO A 650 -15.02 -10.58 -8.62
C PRO A 650 -15.41 -10.35 -10.09
N ARG A 651 -14.69 -9.46 -10.80
CA ARG A 651 -14.97 -9.19 -12.22
C ARG A 651 -14.83 -10.44 -13.08
N TYR A 652 -13.76 -11.18 -12.92
CA TYR A 652 -13.50 -12.42 -13.61
C TYR A 652 -14.57 -13.49 -13.37
N LEU A 653 -15.11 -13.54 -12.17
CA LEU A 653 -16.16 -14.51 -11.81
C LEU A 653 -17.60 -13.98 -12.04
N GLY A 654 -17.77 -12.79 -12.63
CA GLY A 654 -19.08 -12.31 -13.09
C GLY A 654 -19.71 -11.20 -12.23
N CYS A 655 -18.98 -10.57 -11.33
CA CYS A 655 -19.46 -9.39 -10.61
C CYS A 655 -19.54 -8.19 -11.55
N VAL A 656 -20.69 -7.50 -11.58
CA VAL A 656 -20.92 -6.33 -12.42
C VAL A 656 -21.22 -5.07 -11.60
N VAL A 657 -21.66 -5.21 -10.35
CA VAL A 657 -21.97 -4.08 -9.47
C VAL A 657 -21.62 -4.39 -8.02
N VAL A 658 -21.09 -3.38 -7.33
CA VAL A 658 -20.85 -3.40 -5.90
C VAL A 658 -21.52 -2.17 -5.30
N ILE A 659 -22.46 -2.35 -4.36
CA ILE A 659 -23.17 -1.27 -3.68
C ILE A 659 -22.80 -1.28 -2.21
N VAL A 660 -22.34 -0.16 -1.66
CA VAL A 660 -21.81 -0.08 -0.30
C VAL A 660 -22.31 1.15 0.46
N ARG A 661 -22.11 1.16 1.78
CA ARG A 661 -22.26 2.39 2.58
C ARG A 661 -21.15 3.40 2.26
N SER A 662 -19.90 2.91 2.17
CA SER A 662 -18.74 3.70 1.74
C SER A 662 -17.62 2.82 1.20
N PHE A 663 -16.79 3.36 0.31
CA PHE A 663 -15.59 2.68 -0.23
C PHE A 663 -14.31 3.20 0.37
N ALA A 664 -13.30 2.33 0.45
CA ALA A 664 -11.92 2.75 0.51
C ALA A 664 -11.44 3.22 -0.88
N ARG A 665 -10.70 4.32 -0.93
CA ARG A 665 -10.29 5.03 -2.17
C ARG A 665 -9.69 4.12 -3.24
N ILE A 666 -8.63 3.39 -2.89
CA ILE A 666 -7.90 2.55 -3.87
C ILE A 666 -8.82 1.47 -4.44
N HIS A 667 -9.64 0.87 -3.59
CA HIS A 667 -10.52 -0.21 -4.03
C HIS A 667 -11.64 0.27 -4.94
N GLU A 668 -12.24 1.42 -4.65
CA GLU A 668 -13.22 2.05 -5.55
C GLU A 668 -12.61 2.30 -6.93
N THR A 669 -11.39 2.85 -6.97
CA THR A 669 -10.66 3.08 -8.22
C THR A 669 -10.40 1.77 -8.95
N ASN A 670 -9.97 0.71 -8.25
CA ASN A 670 -9.77 -0.60 -8.85
C ASN A 670 -11.05 -1.18 -9.44
N LEU A 671 -12.20 -1.03 -8.78
CA LEU A 671 -13.49 -1.48 -9.33
C LEU A 671 -13.82 -0.76 -10.65
N LYS A 672 -13.70 0.59 -10.68
CA LYS A 672 -13.93 1.39 -11.88
C LYS A 672 -13.02 0.95 -13.04
N LYS A 673 -11.73 0.74 -12.77
CA LYS A 673 -10.74 0.33 -13.76
C LYS A 673 -10.97 -1.06 -14.32
N GLN A 674 -11.56 -1.94 -13.54
CA GLN A 674 -11.93 -3.28 -13.99
C GLN A 674 -13.35 -3.35 -14.59
N GLY A 675 -14.02 -2.22 -14.79
CA GLY A 675 -15.34 -2.16 -15.40
C GLY A 675 -16.48 -2.69 -14.52
N ILE A 676 -16.29 -2.73 -13.20
CA ILE A 676 -17.37 -2.97 -12.23
C ILE A 676 -18.00 -1.63 -11.88
N LEU A 677 -19.33 -1.55 -11.78
CA LEU A 677 -20.07 -0.37 -11.38
C LEU A 677 -20.02 -0.20 -9.84
N PRO A 678 -19.27 0.77 -9.29
CA PRO A 678 -19.24 1.02 -7.85
C PRO A 678 -20.33 2.04 -7.50
N LEU A 679 -21.24 1.66 -6.61
CA LEU A 679 -22.34 2.49 -6.15
C LEU A 679 -22.30 2.67 -4.63
N THR A 680 -22.72 3.83 -4.16
CA THR A 680 -22.84 4.14 -2.74
C THR A 680 -24.30 4.46 -2.41
N PHE A 681 -24.82 3.90 -1.33
CA PHE A 681 -26.17 4.20 -0.86
C PHE A 681 -26.32 5.70 -0.61
N MET A 682 -27.37 6.33 -1.15
CA MET A 682 -27.71 7.71 -0.82
C MET A 682 -28.25 7.83 0.62
N ASP A 683 -29.01 6.84 1.06
CA ASP A 683 -29.35 6.65 2.47
C ASP A 683 -28.60 5.40 2.99
N PRO A 684 -27.65 5.54 3.92
CA PRO A 684 -26.90 4.39 4.47
C PRO A 684 -27.79 3.31 5.09
N ARG A 685 -29.02 3.64 5.49
CA ARG A 685 -30.00 2.69 6.05
C ARG A 685 -30.54 1.73 4.99
N ASP A 686 -30.46 2.06 3.71
CA ASP A 686 -30.89 1.19 2.61
C ASP A 686 -30.10 -0.14 2.58
N TYR A 687 -28.89 -0.16 3.14
CA TYR A 687 -28.15 -1.41 3.35
C TYR A 687 -29.00 -2.46 4.12
N ASP A 688 -29.80 -2.04 5.11
CA ASP A 688 -30.57 -2.95 5.96
C ASP A 688 -31.79 -3.55 5.25
N ARG A 689 -32.20 -2.97 4.09
CA ARG A 689 -33.35 -3.44 3.29
C ARG A 689 -33.07 -4.74 2.53
N PHE A 690 -31.80 -5.11 2.33
CA PHE A 690 -31.44 -6.32 1.59
C PHE A 690 -31.50 -7.57 2.46
N GLU A 691 -32.20 -8.60 1.97
CA GLU A 691 -32.41 -9.88 2.61
C GLU A 691 -31.84 -11.03 1.78
N GLN A 692 -31.65 -12.19 2.41
CA GLN A 692 -31.17 -13.38 1.70
C GLN A 692 -32.18 -13.82 0.64
N GLY A 693 -31.72 -13.98 -0.60
CA GLY A 693 -32.54 -14.40 -1.74
C GLY A 693 -33.13 -13.24 -2.54
N ASP A 694 -32.96 -12.01 -2.11
CA ASP A 694 -33.32 -10.84 -2.93
C ASP A 694 -32.56 -10.84 -4.26
N ARG A 695 -33.21 -10.31 -5.28
CA ARG A 695 -32.65 -10.05 -6.61
C ARG A 695 -32.60 -8.55 -6.84
N LEU A 696 -31.63 -8.12 -7.61
CA LEU A 696 -31.41 -6.70 -7.79
C LEU A 696 -31.32 -6.36 -9.29
N SER A 697 -31.96 -5.24 -9.67
CA SER A 697 -31.81 -4.68 -11.00
C SER A 697 -31.30 -3.26 -10.92
N ILE A 698 -30.37 -2.92 -11.82
CA ILE A 698 -29.87 -1.55 -12.00
C ILE A 698 -30.44 -1.05 -13.31
N VAL A 699 -31.29 -0.03 -13.23
CA VAL A 699 -32.07 0.44 -14.38
C VAL A 699 -31.69 1.85 -14.81
N GLY A 700 -31.78 2.11 -16.11
CA GLY A 700 -31.43 3.39 -16.68
C GLY A 700 -29.95 3.60 -16.94
N LEU A 701 -29.15 2.55 -17.01
CA LEU A 701 -27.69 2.62 -17.20
C LEU A 701 -27.27 3.28 -18.52
N TYR A 702 -28.12 3.25 -19.55
CA TYR A 702 -27.85 3.97 -20.81
C TYR A 702 -27.72 5.48 -20.60
N ALA A 703 -28.43 6.05 -19.59
CA ALA A 703 -28.38 7.45 -19.21
C ALA A 703 -27.38 7.77 -18.07
N LEU A 704 -26.44 6.85 -17.78
CA LEU A 704 -25.44 7.04 -16.74
C LEU A 704 -24.58 8.29 -17.01
N GLU A 705 -24.62 9.26 -16.09
CA GLU A 705 -23.90 10.54 -16.17
C GLU A 705 -23.28 10.91 -14.82
N PRO A 706 -22.14 11.65 -14.82
CA PRO A 706 -21.52 12.10 -13.58
C PRO A 706 -22.51 12.88 -12.69
N GLY A 707 -22.50 12.55 -11.40
CA GLY A 707 -23.31 13.24 -10.38
C GLY A 707 -24.79 12.91 -10.39
N LYS A 708 -25.28 12.08 -11.32
CA LYS A 708 -26.68 11.62 -11.33
C LYS A 708 -26.81 10.30 -10.56
N PRO A 709 -27.84 10.17 -9.71
CA PRO A 709 -28.10 8.91 -9.03
C PRO A 709 -28.54 7.82 -10.01
N VAL A 710 -28.35 6.58 -9.59
CA VAL A 710 -28.76 5.38 -10.31
C VAL A 710 -29.89 4.71 -9.54
N THR A 711 -30.92 4.26 -10.23
CA THR A 711 -32.06 3.56 -9.63
C THR A 711 -31.73 2.08 -9.47
N VAL A 712 -31.89 1.60 -8.25
CA VAL A 712 -31.72 0.19 -7.86
C VAL A 712 -33.06 -0.38 -7.45
N GLN A 713 -33.51 -1.43 -8.13
CA GLN A 713 -34.74 -2.15 -7.80
C GLN A 713 -34.36 -3.43 -7.03
N ILE A 714 -34.98 -3.62 -5.87
CA ILE A 714 -34.80 -4.81 -5.01
C ILE A 714 -36.06 -5.65 -5.13
N LYS A 715 -35.93 -6.80 -5.80
CA LYS A 715 -37.03 -7.77 -5.92
C LYS A 715 -36.95 -8.75 -4.75
N LYS A 716 -37.94 -8.70 -3.89
CA LYS A 716 -38.08 -9.57 -2.74
C LYS A 716 -38.48 -10.99 -3.10
N ALA A 717 -38.25 -11.95 -2.21
CA ALA A 717 -38.64 -13.36 -2.40
C ALA A 717 -40.17 -13.53 -2.59
N ASP A 718 -40.99 -12.63 -2.05
CA ASP A 718 -42.46 -12.61 -2.22
C ASP A 718 -42.91 -11.91 -3.50
N GLY A 719 -41.98 -11.45 -4.35
CA GLY A 719 -42.25 -10.78 -5.62
C GLY A 719 -42.45 -9.27 -5.53
N ARG A 720 -42.47 -8.67 -4.33
CA ARG A 720 -42.50 -7.18 -4.19
C ARG A 720 -41.21 -6.59 -4.74
N VAL A 721 -41.33 -5.43 -5.36
CA VAL A 721 -40.20 -4.65 -5.85
C VAL A 721 -40.12 -3.35 -5.05
N GLU A 722 -38.99 -3.10 -4.44
CA GLU A 722 -38.67 -1.88 -3.74
C GLU A 722 -37.64 -1.09 -4.55
N GLU A 723 -37.71 0.25 -4.54
CA GLU A 723 -36.75 1.09 -5.21
C GLU A 723 -35.92 1.89 -4.20
N ILE A 724 -34.62 2.01 -4.50
CA ILE A 724 -33.70 2.91 -3.80
C ILE A 724 -32.87 3.68 -4.81
N GLN A 725 -32.24 4.75 -4.36
CA GLN A 725 -31.30 5.53 -5.16
C GLN A 725 -29.88 5.31 -4.64
N ALA A 726 -28.96 5.10 -5.56
CA ALA A 726 -27.55 4.99 -5.26
C ALA A 726 -26.76 6.05 -6.03
N SER A 727 -25.72 6.58 -5.41
CA SER A 727 -24.80 7.53 -6.03
C SER A 727 -23.56 6.84 -6.54
N HIS A 728 -22.80 7.51 -7.40
CA HIS A 728 -21.49 7.11 -7.83
C HIS A 728 -20.58 8.33 -8.02
N SER A 729 -19.27 8.11 -7.95
CA SER A 729 -18.24 9.15 -8.11
C SER A 729 -17.55 9.08 -9.48
N MET A 730 -18.15 8.40 -10.47
CA MET A 730 -17.55 8.21 -11.79
C MET A 730 -17.59 9.49 -12.63
N THR A 731 -16.45 9.82 -13.25
CA THR A 731 -16.36 10.84 -14.29
C THR A 731 -16.89 10.32 -15.63
N ARG A 732 -17.03 11.21 -16.63
CA ARG A 732 -17.40 10.79 -18.00
C ARG A 732 -16.41 9.78 -18.58
N GLU A 733 -15.12 9.94 -18.31
CA GLU A 733 -14.08 9.03 -18.75
C GLU A 733 -14.20 7.66 -18.04
N GLN A 734 -14.44 7.64 -16.73
CA GLN A 734 -14.65 6.42 -15.97
C GLN A 734 -15.93 5.69 -16.38
N ILE A 735 -16.96 6.40 -16.78
CA ILE A 735 -18.16 5.81 -17.40
C ILE A 735 -17.80 5.17 -18.75
N ALA A 736 -16.92 5.78 -19.52
CA ALA A 736 -16.42 5.16 -20.75
C ALA A 736 -15.62 3.89 -20.48
N TRP A 737 -14.85 3.83 -19.38
CA TRP A 737 -14.18 2.61 -18.93
C TRP A 737 -15.16 1.48 -18.62
N PHE A 738 -16.20 1.79 -17.86
CA PHE A 738 -17.28 0.84 -17.57
C PHE A 738 -17.90 0.29 -18.86
N LYS A 739 -18.25 1.18 -19.80
CA LYS A 739 -18.83 0.78 -21.09
C LYS A 739 -17.88 -0.03 -21.94
N ALA A 740 -16.57 0.25 -21.91
CA ALA A 740 -15.55 -0.50 -22.63
C ALA A 740 -15.17 -1.83 -21.98
N GLY A 741 -15.62 -2.10 -20.74
CA GLY A 741 -15.30 -3.28 -19.96
C GLY A 741 -14.08 -3.16 -19.06
N SER A 742 -13.20 -2.20 -19.31
CA SER A 742 -12.09 -1.79 -18.43
C SER A 742 -11.46 -0.49 -18.91
N ALA A 743 -10.65 0.16 -18.05
CA ALA A 743 -9.90 1.35 -18.41
C ALA A 743 -8.87 1.06 -19.51
N LEU A 744 -8.17 -0.07 -19.42
CA LEU A 744 -7.22 -0.51 -20.46
C LEU A 744 -7.91 -0.73 -21.82
N ASN A 745 -9.12 -1.29 -21.83
CA ASN A 745 -9.88 -1.45 -23.07
C ASN A 745 -10.23 -0.10 -23.72
N ALA A 746 -10.60 0.90 -22.90
CA ALA A 746 -10.92 2.23 -23.39
C ALA A 746 -9.70 2.97 -23.94
N GLY A 747 -8.51 2.75 -23.32
CA GLY A 747 -7.25 3.39 -23.69
C GLY A 747 -6.48 2.71 -24.82
N GLN A 748 -6.94 1.60 -25.38
CA GLN A 748 -6.25 0.93 -26.50
C GLN A 748 -6.34 1.77 -27.78
N PRO A 749 -5.20 2.05 -28.45
CA PRO A 749 -5.24 2.67 -29.77
C PRO A 749 -5.93 1.73 -30.76
N LEU A 750 -6.81 2.29 -31.58
CA LEU A 750 -7.37 1.58 -32.73
C LEU A 750 -6.28 1.48 -33.80
N ASP A 751 -6.17 0.34 -34.48
CA ASP A 751 -5.38 0.20 -35.68
C ASP A 751 -5.94 1.14 -36.76
N PRO A 752 -5.16 2.12 -37.28
CA PRO A 752 -5.65 3.07 -38.25
C PRO A 752 -6.13 2.43 -39.57
N ALA A 753 -5.64 1.22 -39.89
CA ALA A 753 -5.95 0.53 -41.14
C ALA A 753 -7.20 -0.35 -41.07
N THR A 754 -7.51 -0.92 -39.90
CA THR A 754 -8.57 -1.92 -39.74
C THR A 754 -9.69 -1.48 -38.77
N GLY A 755 -9.48 -0.41 -38.01
CA GLY A 755 -10.39 -0.05 -36.92
C GLY A 755 -10.43 -1.06 -35.77
N ALA A 756 -9.60 -2.11 -35.81
CA ALA A 756 -9.47 -3.10 -34.77
C ALA A 756 -8.53 -2.61 -33.65
N LYS A 757 -8.74 -3.11 -32.44
CA LYS A 757 -7.82 -2.87 -31.33
C LYS A 757 -6.48 -3.54 -31.63
N ALA A 758 -5.37 -2.85 -31.34
CA ALA A 758 -4.03 -3.34 -31.61
C ALA A 758 -3.81 -4.73 -31.00
N HIS A 759 -3.31 -5.68 -31.81
CA HIS A 759 -2.93 -7.01 -31.34
C HIS A 759 -1.58 -6.98 -30.64
N LEU A 760 -1.44 -7.74 -29.54
CA LEU A 760 -0.18 -8.03 -28.87
C LEU A 760 0.64 -9.00 -29.71
N GLY A 761 1.41 -8.53 -30.69
CA GLY A 761 2.29 -9.38 -31.48
C GLY A 761 1.65 -10.72 -31.92
N ASP A 762 2.42 -11.81 -31.87
CA ASP A 762 1.95 -13.15 -32.27
C ASP A 762 1.08 -13.90 -31.23
N VAL A 763 0.74 -13.25 -30.10
CA VAL A 763 -0.10 -13.87 -29.06
C VAL A 763 -1.57 -13.57 -29.31
N LYS A 764 -2.35 -14.58 -29.69
CA LYS A 764 -3.82 -14.48 -29.72
C LYS A 764 -4.34 -14.33 -28.30
N LEU A 765 -4.91 -13.17 -28.01
CA LEU A 765 -5.60 -12.93 -26.76
C LEU A 765 -7.07 -13.32 -26.89
N GLU A 766 -7.48 -14.37 -26.19
CA GLU A 766 -8.90 -14.66 -26.00
C GLU A 766 -9.45 -13.80 -24.85
N PRO A 767 -10.75 -13.42 -24.85
CA PRO A 767 -11.34 -12.66 -23.75
C PRO A 767 -11.13 -13.36 -22.41
N THR A 768 -10.71 -12.60 -21.40
CA THR A 768 -10.44 -13.13 -20.03
C THR A 768 -11.73 -13.55 -19.33
N ASP A 769 -12.86 -12.93 -19.68
CA ASP A 769 -14.20 -13.32 -19.21
C ASP A 769 -15.14 -13.55 -20.41
N THR A 770 -16.12 -14.40 -20.22
CA THR A 770 -17.24 -14.56 -21.14
C THR A 770 -18.47 -13.95 -20.46
N ARG A 771 -18.88 -12.74 -20.84
CA ARG A 771 -20.24 -12.32 -20.54
C ARG A 771 -21.21 -13.24 -21.29
N ALA A 772 -22.37 -13.46 -20.69
CA ALA A 772 -23.45 -14.16 -21.36
C ALA A 772 -23.65 -13.60 -22.78
N LYS A 773 -23.86 -14.46 -23.78
CA LYS A 773 -24.26 -14.01 -25.12
C LYS A 773 -25.41 -13.03 -24.99
N PRO A 774 -25.50 -11.98 -25.85
CA PRO A 774 -26.61 -11.02 -25.80
C PRO A 774 -27.93 -11.80 -25.70
N ARG A 775 -28.71 -11.50 -24.69
CA ARG A 775 -30.06 -12.06 -24.53
C ARG A 775 -30.84 -11.60 -25.75
N GLY A 776 -31.10 -12.56 -26.69
CA GLY A 776 -31.95 -12.28 -27.82
C GLY A 776 -33.27 -11.69 -27.33
N ASN A 777 -33.72 -10.61 -27.96
CA ASN A 777 -35.03 -10.02 -27.74
C ASN A 777 -36.09 -11.12 -27.73
N VAL A 778 -36.69 -11.35 -26.58
CA VAL A 778 -37.99 -12.04 -26.45
C VAL A 778 -38.98 -11.01 -25.95
#